data_6ae473415f24044c45c670992ecba5f2
#
_entry.id   6ae473415f24044c45c670992ecba5f2
#
_cell.length_a   1.000
_cell.length_b   1.000
_cell.length_c   1.000
_cell.angle_alpha   90.00
_cell.angle_beta   90.00
_cell.angle_gamma   90.00
#
_symmetry.space_group_name_H-M   'P 1'
#
loop_
_entity.id
_entity.type
_entity.pdbx_description
1 polymer ?
#
loop_
_entity_poly.entity_id
_entity_poly.type
_entity_poly.pdbx_seq_one_letter_code
_entity_poly.pdbx_strand_id
1 'polypeptide(L)'
;MKVKNLICHVLVIVCAVVFVSCVDRNFNLDEVSTEVTLGGGTTTVPLGKLEKRSIDDLLGNVAIEGLTKDEDGNYQFSYASERETITIEGIPTSFEIPKVESSFDVLFPDLELNGMGVTISDYDDIVINYGDLSSYVTSTTEGVYTLPNIPGMVYPSFSGSYDNLFNYEDAHLHIDIPEQIDAIHKIYFRDKQSGRRGAPMHIMVNLNGLADINGGGTVRFSISQNGGRFTILDENDNVVCDGNSYEVTHVVESGDSVIDLMLYFESITNDRPLNADHSLDIDLSMTCDVDFELQSKPGTFDVGNKPNMSFVADLEFDDAEVVINNDIDLITYGGDEGFDININNLPDEVKSINTIALKPDTELTLYTNGLEWFGDNAEAIEVVAQLPDYLVLHRIAGANYEYDASNREITTTIAELNKGVTVGLDAIDFGEEGIVPDNGAIKLHFAPMLRAHFNTDAAILVSELIPDSNNIRVTAGIDRSTIELRSVSGRIAYDYTQNLSFALSSLQNVNFELGGLGLSPVFIINIENPLTLNAGVFAEILPIVDGVVCEERALRLDDIVVKAATVSGDVITPTQTTLVLGKADRREEYSDERYTFVECDIDNLLVGTIPERVDIKLALNTNADEMITLYTAENFSVSYDYAMSLPLEVDDTLNLKYEGEMYFALADISLPAEFNVGDVALIADVTTTIPLAFTADIDLVDAEGNPALTELVVAEGANSVRGSEDGVTEATSTLRMEFKLGGDGGIDQLFDIGGIRLKLEATGVADSRVKINANQYLFAALKLELAGGVTVDLKSLLDKGIVE
;
A
#
# COMPACT_ATOMS: atom_id res chain seq x y z
N MET A 1 -55.85 0.27 -4.06
CA MET A 1 -57.12 0.77 -3.55
C MET A 1 -57.00 2.12 -2.83
N LYS A 2 -55.81 2.52 -2.29
CA LYS A 2 -55.67 3.81 -1.57
C LYS A 2 -55.33 5.03 -2.45
N VAL A 3 -54.61 4.85 -3.57
CA VAL A 3 -54.21 5.96 -4.45
C VAL A 3 -55.34 6.37 -5.42
N LYS A 4 -56.14 5.41 -5.83
CA LYS A 4 -57.38 5.70 -6.56
C LYS A 4 -58.27 6.70 -5.79
N ASN A 5 -58.27 6.56 -4.48
CA ASN A 5 -59.00 7.47 -3.60
C ASN A 5 -58.34 8.85 -3.48
N LEU A 6 -57.04 9.01 -3.73
CA LEU A 6 -56.33 10.28 -3.49
C LEU A 6 -56.68 11.34 -4.56
N ILE A 7 -56.51 10.99 -5.84
CA ILE A 7 -56.81 11.92 -6.93
C ILE A 7 -58.30 12.23 -6.88
N CYS A 8 -59.06 11.18 -6.62
CA CYS A 8 -60.48 11.34 -6.37
C CYS A 8 -60.79 12.23 -5.16
N HIS A 9 -60.09 12.10 -4.05
CA HIS A 9 -60.29 12.97 -2.88
C HIS A 9 -59.78 14.38 -3.13
N VAL A 10 -58.69 14.60 -3.84
CA VAL A 10 -58.25 15.95 -4.21
C VAL A 10 -59.23 16.63 -5.15
N LEU A 11 -59.73 15.95 -6.16
CA LEU A 11 -60.73 16.47 -7.07
C LEU A 11 -62.06 16.71 -6.36
N VAL A 12 -62.47 15.72 -5.53
CA VAL A 12 -63.68 15.82 -4.73
C VAL A 12 -63.59 16.90 -3.68
N ILE A 13 -62.45 17.08 -3.06
CA ILE A 13 -62.21 18.14 -2.06
C ILE A 13 -62.23 19.50 -2.73
N VAL A 14 -61.64 19.67 -3.92
CA VAL A 14 -61.70 20.95 -4.66
C VAL A 14 -63.15 21.32 -4.95
N CYS A 15 -63.95 20.36 -5.40
CA CYS A 15 -65.37 20.61 -5.66
C CYS A 15 -66.21 20.67 -4.39
N ALA A 16 -65.92 19.84 -3.37
CA ALA A 16 -66.59 19.89 -2.08
C ALA A 16 -66.34 21.20 -1.33
N VAL A 17 -65.08 21.74 -1.47
CA VAL A 17 -64.80 23.07 -0.89
C VAL A 17 -65.59 24.17 -1.53
N VAL A 18 -65.91 24.06 -2.85
CA VAL A 18 -66.80 25.01 -3.52
C VAL A 18 -68.24 24.86 -3.03
N PHE A 19 -68.70 23.63 -2.70
CA PHE A 19 -70.09 23.38 -2.37
C PHE A 19 -70.34 23.19 -0.88
N VAL A 20 -69.50 22.63 -0.10
CA VAL A 20 -69.69 22.32 1.35
C VAL A 20 -69.44 23.52 2.26
N SER A 21 -68.67 24.50 1.83
CA SER A 21 -68.42 25.69 2.67
C SER A 21 -69.58 26.65 2.68
N CYS A 22 -70.58 26.41 1.85
CA CYS A 22 -71.84 27.16 1.96
C CYS A 22 -72.60 26.83 3.27
N VAL A 23 -72.15 25.87 4.07
CA VAL A 23 -72.82 25.41 5.30
C VAL A 23 -72.02 25.68 6.55
N ASP A 24 -71.03 26.50 6.50
CA ASP A 24 -70.29 26.83 7.75
C ASP A 24 -71.03 27.94 8.48
N ARG A 25 -71.41 27.68 9.73
CA ARG A 25 -72.28 28.48 10.62
C ARG A 25 -71.65 29.79 11.09
N ASN A 26 -70.59 30.27 10.50
CA ASN A 26 -69.94 31.54 10.84
C ASN A 26 -70.19 32.64 9.82
N PHE A 27 -71.40 32.79 9.33
CA PHE A 27 -71.73 33.99 8.58
C PHE A 27 -71.88 35.18 9.59
N ASN A 28 -70.97 36.14 9.43
CA ASN A 28 -71.10 37.41 10.12
C ASN A 28 -72.09 38.29 9.30
N LEU A 29 -73.32 38.38 9.77
CA LEU A 29 -74.39 39.14 9.16
C LEU A 29 -74.16 40.63 9.25
N ASP A 30 -73.21 41.15 9.99
CA ASP A 30 -72.96 42.58 10.24
C ASP A 30 -72.24 43.25 9.00
N GLU A 31 -71.90 42.57 7.99
CA GLU A 31 -71.34 43.16 6.77
C GLU A 31 -72.26 43.11 5.54
N VAL A 32 -73.46 42.66 5.68
CA VAL A 32 -74.42 42.64 4.58
C VAL A 32 -75.14 44.03 4.50
N SER A 33 -74.83 44.71 3.37
CA SER A 33 -75.61 45.97 3.05
C SER A 33 -77.07 45.64 2.94
N THR A 34 -77.88 46.24 3.78
CA THR A 34 -79.33 46.06 3.88
C THR A 34 -80.09 46.95 2.89
N GLU A 35 -79.51 47.53 1.88
CA GLU A 35 -80.17 48.17 0.77
C GLU A 35 -80.75 47.15 -0.22
N VAL A 36 -81.89 46.58 0.11
CA VAL A 36 -82.73 45.80 -0.80
C VAL A 36 -83.45 46.74 -1.69
N THR A 37 -83.01 46.91 -2.91
CA THR A 37 -83.81 47.66 -3.94
C THR A 37 -84.92 46.73 -4.43
N LEU A 38 -86.11 46.91 -3.90
CA LEU A 38 -87.36 46.29 -4.36
C LEU A 38 -87.77 46.84 -5.74
N GLY A 39 -87.39 46.05 -6.81
CA GLY A 39 -87.75 46.37 -8.18
C GLY A 39 -86.96 45.71 -9.28
N GLY A 40 -87.57 44.81 -10.01
CA GLY A 40 -87.26 44.21 -11.33
C GLY A 40 -85.87 44.15 -11.86
N GLY A 41 -84.84 43.82 -10.99
CA GLY A 41 -83.48 43.71 -11.42
C GLY A 41 -82.78 42.50 -10.73
N THR A 42 -81.60 42.13 -11.19
CA THR A 42 -80.78 41.09 -10.60
C THR A 42 -80.07 41.62 -9.33
N THR A 43 -80.25 40.95 -8.19
CA THR A 43 -79.57 41.25 -6.94
C THR A 43 -78.44 40.28 -6.65
N THR A 44 -77.29 40.78 -6.38
CA THR A 44 -76.15 39.93 -6.08
C THR A 44 -75.76 40.06 -4.61
N VAL A 45 -75.77 38.94 -3.91
CA VAL A 45 -75.45 38.85 -2.51
C VAL A 45 -74.10 38.14 -2.35
N PRO A 46 -73.09 38.78 -1.77
CA PRO A 46 -71.85 38.08 -1.50
C PRO A 46 -72.06 37.09 -0.39
N LEU A 47 -71.77 35.82 -0.65
CA LEU A 47 -71.86 34.73 0.31
C LEU A 47 -70.58 34.61 1.19
N GLY A 48 -69.48 35.13 0.71
CA GLY A 48 -68.21 35.06 1.43
C GLY A 48 -67.06 34.62 0.53
N LYS A 49 -65.89 34.44 1.15
CA LYS A 49 -64.71 33.90 0.48
C LYS A 49 -64.36 32.59 1.13
N LEU A 50 -64.03 31.59 0.34
CA LEU A 50 -63.46 30.38 0.83
C LEU A 50 -62.05 30.65 1.29
N GLU A 51 -61.58 29.97 2.31
CA GLU A 51 -60.15 30.00 2.66
C GLU A 51 -59.29 29.50 1.51
N LYS A 52 -58.16 30.16 1.39
CA LYS A 52 -57.11 29.71 0.45
C LYS A 52 -56.64 28.32 0.83
N ARG A 53 -56.73 27.35 -0.02
CA ARG A 53 -56.30 25.98 0.19
C ARG A 53 -55.12 25.66 -0.71
N SER A 54 -54.00 25.31 -0.07
CA SER A 54 -52.83 24.83 -0.82
C SER A 54 -52.96 23.36 -1.23
N ILE A 55 -52.19 22.93 -2.17
CA ILE A 55 -52.02 21.50 -2.49
C ILE A 55 -51.62 20.73 -1.24
N ASP A 56 -50.78 21.33 -0.37
CA ASP A 56 -50.35 20.73 0.88
C ASP A 56 -51.51 20.50 1.85
N ASP A 57 -52.44 21.50 1.99
CA ASP A 57 -53.67 21.36 2.80
C ASP A 57 -54.56 20.24 2.29
N LEU A 58 -54.58 20.06 0.97
CA LEU A 58 -55.45 19.06 0.31
C LEU A 58 -54.86 17.65 0.39
N LEU A 59 -53.53 17.53 0.27
CA LEU A 59 -52.81 16.24 0.29
C LEU A 59 -52.33 15.85 1.72
N GLY A 60 -52.14 16.82 2.59
CA GLY A 60 -51.54 16.57 3.93
C GLY A 60 -52.32 15.63 4.85
N ASN A 61 -53.60 15.41 4.54
CA ASN A 61 -54.49 14.49 5.27
C ASN A 61 -54.59 13.10 4.61
N VAL A 62 -53.88 12.87 3.50
CA VAL A 62 -53.93 11.60 2.76
C VAL A 62 -52.58 10.95 2.79
N ALA A 63 -52.43 9.88 3.61
CA ALA A 63 -51.21 9.10 3.66
C ALA A 63 -51.04 8.30 2.35
N ILE A 64 -50.14 8.75 1.48
CA ILE A 64 -49.74 8.04 0.26
C ILE A 64 -48.35 7.53 0.46
N GLU A 65 -48.19 6.25 0.37
CA GLU A 65 -46.89 5.59 0.46
C GLU A 65 -45.99 6.04 -0.70
N GLY A 66 -44.82 6.53 -0.36
CA GLY A 66 -43.79 6.99 -1.32
C GLY A 66 -43.94 8.44 -1.79
N LEU A 67 -45.06 9.15 -1.50
CA LEU A 67 -45.20 10.56 -1.86
C LEU A 67 -44.42 11.43 -0.88
N THR A 68 -43.46 12.18 -1.40
CA THR A 68 -42.58 13.08 -0.64
C THR A 68 -42.53 14.45 -1.32
N LYS A 69 -41.83 15.39 -0.69
CA LYS A 69 -41.51 16.69 -1.27
C LYS A 69 -40.01 16.83 -1.42
N ASP A 70 -39.57 17.42 -2.53
CA ASP A 70 -38.21 17.84 -2.68
C ASP A 70 -37.90 19.11 -1.83
N GLU A 71 -36.67 19.59 -1.90
CA GLU A 71 -36.24 20.79 -1.14
C GLU A 71 -37.01 22.07 -1.55
N ASP A 72 -37.52 22.12 -2.78
CA ASP A 72 -38.29 23.24 -3.31
C ASP A 72 -39.80 23.10 -3.02
N GLY A 73 -40.22 22.01 -2.40
CA GLY A 73 -41.60 21.73 -2.08
C GLY A 73 -42.42 21.11 -3.20
N ASN A 74 -41.81 20.61 -4.28
CA ASN A 74 -42.45 19.89 -5.33
C ASN A 74 -42.75 18.45 -4.89
N TYR A 75 -43.91 17.97 -5.25
CA TYR A 75 -44.30 16.60 -4.97
C TYR A 75 -43.64 15.62 -5.92
N GLN A 76 -43.15 14.51 -5.35
CA GLN A 76 -42.57 13.39 -6.07
C GLN A 76 -42.86 12.07 -5.36
N PHE A 77 -42.93 11.00 -6.11
CA PHE A 77 -42.80 9.68 -5.50
C PHE A 77 -41.33 9.37 -5.36
N SER A 78 -40.90 9.02 -4.14
CA SER A 78 -39.54 8.72 -3.79
C SER A 78 -39.48 7.31 -3.21
N TYR A 79 -38.56 6.53 -3.76
CA TYR A 79 -38.25 5.18 -3.29
C TYR A 79 -36.75 5.13 -3.10
N ALA A 80 -36.29 4.64 -1.95
CA ALA A 80 -34.89 4.45 -1.65
C ALA A 80 -34.66 3.06 -1.05
N SER A 81 -33.54 2.43 -1.42
CA SER A 81 -33.08 1.23 -0.78
C SER A 81 -32.36 1.55 0.54
N GLU A 82 -32.25 0.58 1.41
CA GLU A 82 -31.21 0.60 2.42
C GLU A 82 -29.85 0.44 1.74
N ARG A 83 -28.79 0.90 2.45
CA ARG A 83 -27.43 0.74 1.97
C ARG A 83 -27.03 -0.72 2.08
N GLU A 84 -26.62 -1.29 0.96
CA GLU A 84 -26.13 -2.66 0.85
C GLU A 84 -24.63 -2.70 0.63
N THR A 85 -24.01 -3.85 0.90
CA THR A 85 -22.57 -4.02 0.75
C THR A 85 -22.27 -5.32 0.04
N ILE A 86 -21.39 -5.23 -0.95
CA ILE A 86 -20.82 -6.37 -1.67
C ILE A 86 -19.38 -6.53 -1.20
N THR A 87 -19.03 -7.74 -0.79
CA THR A 87 -17.65 -8.07 -0.44
C THR A 87 -16.97 -8.72 -1.63
N ILE A 88 -15.88 -8.11 -2.08
CA ILE A 88 -15.02 -8.62 -3.15
C ILE A 88 -13.73 -9.13 -2.51
N GLU A 89 -13.30 -10.33 -2.88
CA GLU A 89 -12.01 -10.88 -2.42
C GLU A 89 -10.86 -9.97 -2.84
N GLY A 90 -10.01 -9.63 -1.90
CA GLY A 90 -8.89 -8.75 -2.11
C GLY A 90 -7.59 -9.48 -2.37
N ILE A 91 -6.50 -8.73 -2.43
CA ILE A 91 -5.14 -9.27 -2.55
C ILE A 91 -4.58 -9.46 -1.14
N PRO A 92 -3.89 -10.58 -0.86
CA PRO A 92 -3.26 -10.81 0.43
C PRO A 92 -2.44 -9.60 0.90
N THR A 93 -2.53 -9.28 2.17
CA THR A 93 -1.83 -8.12 2.76
C THR A 93 -0.39 -8.43 3.14
N SER A 94 -0.04 -9.71 3.20
CA SER A 94 1.30 -10.17 3.55
C SER A 94 1.56 -11.59 3.06
N PHE A 95 2.82 -11.95 2.98
CA PHE A 95 3.26 -13.32 2.85
C PHE A 95 4.46 -13.59 3.78
N GLU A 96 4.63 -14.85 4.15
CA GLU A 96 5.73 -15.28 5.01
C GLU A 96 6.90 -15.78 4.15
N ILE A 97 8.09 -15.24 4.40
CA ILE A 97 9.32 -15.88 4.01
C ILE A 97 9.74 -16.77 5.19
N PRO A 98 9.72 -18.10 5.05
CA PRO A 98 10.25 -18.97 6.09
C PRO A 98 11.76 -18.75 6.20
N LYS A 99 12.35 -19.12 7.33
CA LYS A 99 13.80 -19.20 7.43
C LYS A 99 14.30 -20.19 6.37
N VAL A 100 15.13 -19.71 5.46
CA VAL A 100 15.68 -20.51 4.36
C VAL A 100 17.18 -20.45 4.44
N GLU A 101 17.81 -21.62 4.37
CA GLU A 101 19.26 -21.79 4.43
C GLU A 101 19.71 -22.66 3.28
N SER A 102 20.77 -22.24 2.59
CA SER A 102 21.48 -23.04 1.62
C SER A 102 22.91 -23.25 2.14
N SER A 103 23.34 -24.49 2.19
CA SER A 103 24.70 -24.84 2.60
C SER A 103 25.48 -25.32 1.38
N PHE A 104 26.65 -24.76 1.22
CA PHE A 104 27.57 -25.10 0.13
C PHE A 104 28.97 -25.31 0.68
N ASP A 105 29.73 -26.13 0.00
CA ASP A 105 31.13 -26.38 0.35
C ASP A 105 32.01 -25.40 -0.44
N VAL A 106 32.77 -24.59 0.26
CA VAL A 106 33.73 -23.65 -0.31
C VAL A 106 35.12 -24.28 -0.23
N LEU A 107 35.77 -24.41 -1.35
CA LEU A 107 37.19 -24.79 -1.40
C LEU A 107 38.01 -23.54 -1.10
N PHE A 108 38.64 -23.52 0.08
CA PHE A 108 39.55 -22.45 0.44
C PHE A 108 40.88 -22.63 -0.35
N PRO A 109 41.45 -21.56 -0.88
CA PRO A 109 42.71 -21.66 -1.59
C PRO A 109 43.81 -22.20 -0.65
N ASP A 110 44.68 -23.01 -1.20
CA ASP A 110 45.84 -23.52 -0.45
C ASP A 110 46.84 -22.36 -0.31
N LEU A 111 46.87 -21.80 0.90
CA LEU A 111 47.85 -20.77 1.27
C LEU A 111 49.02 -21.32 2.04
N GLU A 112 49.05 -22.65 2.25
CA GLU A 112 50.15 -23.28 3.00
C GLU A 112 51.47 -23.10 2.30
N LEU A 113 52.43 -22.49 3.03
CA LEU A 113 53.81 -22.34 2.63
C LEU A 113 54.67 -23.43 3.26
N ASN A 114 54.08 -24.52 3.75
CA ASN A 114 54.70 -25.57 4.54
C ASN A 114 55.64 -26.46 3.73
N GLY A 115 56.61 -27.03 4.44
CA GLY A 115 57.50 -28.05 3.91
C GLY A 115 58.79 -27.53 3.25
N MET A 116 58.97 -26.24 3.26
CA MET A 116 60.21 -25.63 2.79
C MET A 116 61.16 -25.42 3.97
N GLY A 117 62.34 -25.83 3.83
CA GLY A 117 63.40 -25.66 4.84
C GLY A 117 64.76 -25.68 4.22
N VAL A 118 65.72 -25.07 4.89
CA VAL A 118 67.13 -25.10 4.49
C VAL A 118 67.98 -25.47 5.71
N THR A 119 68.81 -26.47 5.53
CA THR A 119 69.82 -26.84 6.51
C THR A 119 71.14 -26.20 6.13
N ILE A 120 71.65 -25.33 6.98
CA ILE A 120 72.97 -24.71 6.85
C ILE A 120 73.91 -25.43 7.78
N SER A 121 74.94 -25.96 7.26
CA SER A 121 76.00 -26.58 8.08
C SER A 121 77.39 -26.25 7.55
N ASP A 122 78.21 -25.79 8.41
CA ASP A 122 79.62 -25.50 8.11
C ASP A 122 80.56 -25.95 9.22
N TYR A 123 81.75 -26.23 8.87
CA TYR A 123 82.86 -26.70 9.81
C TYR A 123 84.20 -26.18 9.26
N ASP A 124 84.89 -25.45 10.13
CA ASP A 124 86.30 -25.02 9.78
C ASP A 124 87.26 -25.05 10.95
N ASP A 125 88.56 -25.10 10.60
CA ASP A 125 89.64 -25.06 11.58
C ASP A 125 90.01 -23.60 11.84
N ILE A 126 90.04 -23.22 13.13
CA ILE A 126 90.48 -21.89 13.57
C ILE A 126 91.99 -21.84 13.56
N VAL A 127 92.51 -20.94 12.75
CA VAL A 127 93.97 -20.76 12.66
C VAL A 127 94.41 -19.72 13.66
N ILE A 128 95.18 -20.14 14.61
CA ILE A 128 95.71 -19.28 15.67
C ILE A 128 97.14 -18.86 15.36
N ASN A 129 97.42 -17.58 15.50
CA ASN A 129 98.78 -17.06 15.38
C ASN A 129 99.44 -17.06 16.78
N TYR A 130 100.41 -17.97 16.98
CA TYR A 130 101.11 -18.08 18.22
C TYR A 130 102.39 -17.27 18.23
N GLY A 131 102.58 -16.28 17.34
CA GLY A 131 103.81 -15.55 17.11
C GLY A 131 104.52 -15.04 18.38
N ASP A 132 103.81 -14.38 19.22
CA ASP A 132 104.28 -13.81 20.47
C ASP A 132 104.54 -14.87 21.53
N LEU A 133 103.88 -15.99 21.55
CA LEU A 133 104.06 -17.09 22.42
C LEU A 133 105.27 -17.91 22.12
N SER A 134 105.68 -17.95 20.88
CA SER A 134 106.80 -18.77 20.40
C SER A 134 108.14 -18.36 21.08
N SER A 135 108.28 -17.17 21.53
CA SER A 135 109.47 -16.64 22.32
C SER A 135 109.50 -17.14 23.72
N TYR A 136 108.54 -17.76 24.30
CA TYR A 136 108.41 -18.24 25.69
C TYR A 136 108.41 -19.78 25.77
N VAL A 137 108.45 -20.46 24.69
CA VAL A 137 108.31 -21.92 24.56
C VAL A 137 109.72 -22.57 24.88
N THR A 138 109.79 -23.52 25.82
CA THR A 138 111.02 -24.16 26.24
C THR A 138 111.29 -25.55 25.61
N SER A 139 110.39 -26.18 25.06
CA SER A 139 110.53 -27.44 24.32
C SER A 139 109.60 -27.59 23.17
N THR A 140 110.11 -28.17 22.10
CA THR A 140 109.32 -28.54 20.94
C THR A 140 109.59 -30.00 20.65
N THR A 141 108.63 -30.87 20.94
CA THR A 141 108.47 -32.08 20.15
C THR A 141 107.52 -31.65 19.04
N GLU A 142 107.62 -32.21 17.84
CA GLU A 142 106.86 -31.78 16.71
C GLU A 142 105.36 -31.53 17.03
N GLY A 143 104.99 -30.28 17.00
CA GLY A 143 103.64 -29.87 17.29
C GLY A 143 103.22 -29.58 18.77
N VAL A 144 104.13 -29.94 19.75
CA VAL A 144 103.83 -29.74 21.17
C VAL A 144 104.62 -28.59 21.74
N TYR A 145 104.03 -27.61 22.36
CA TYR A 145 104.58 -26.45 23.01
C TYR A 145 104.42 -26.53 24.50
N THR A 146 105.47 -26.17 25.21
CA THR A 146 105.43 -26.15 26.69
C THR A 146 105.83 -24.75 27.18
N LEU A 147 104.95 -24.10 27.93
CA LEU A 147 105.17 -22.85 28.65
C LEU A 147 105.66 -23.22 30.07
N PRO A 148 106.91 -22.90 30.39
CA PRO A 148 107.40 -23.25 31.71
C PRO A 148 106.79 -22.48 32.84
N ASN A 149 106.62 -23.12 33.97
CA ASN A 149 106.16 -22.43 35.20
C ASN A 149 107.34 -21.66 35.85
N ILE A 150 107.44 -20.38 35.53
CA ILE A 150 108.43 -19.47 36.05
C ILE A 150 107.80 -18.54 37.06
N PRO A 151 108.17 -18.58 38.38
CA PRO A 151 107.62 -17.73 39.36
C PRO A 151 107.76 -16.23 39.06
N GLY A 152 106.70 -15.47 39.02
CA GLY A 152 106.60 -14.02 38.68
C GLY A 152 106.67 -13.67 37.24
N MET A 153 106.60 -14.58 36.32
CA MET A 153 106.44 -14.34 34.91
C MET A 153 104.98 -14.04 34.56
N VAL A 154 104.83 -13.00 33.82
CA VAL A 154 103.53 -12.66 33.15
C VAL A 154 103.57 -13.18 31.75
N TYR A 155 102.71 -14.06 31.38
CA TYR A 155 102.58 -14.57 30.05
C TYR A 155 101.69 -13.65 29.25
N PRO A 156 102.01 -13.40 27.98
CA PRO A 156 101.13 -12.57 27.15
C PRO A 156 99.80 -13.24 26.85
N SER A 157 98.77 -12.49 26.60
CA SER A 157 97.52 -12.95 25.99
C SER A 157 97.72 -13.13 24.48
N PHE A 158 97.05 -14.09 23.92
CA PHE A 158 96.99 -14.21 22.52
C PHE A 158 95.55 -13.97 22.04
N SER A 159 95.43 -13.31 20.93
CA SER A 159 94.14 -13.03 20.33
C SER A 159 94.09 -13.61 18.92
N GLY A 160 92.95 -13.94 18.49
CA GLY A 160 92.68 -14.39 17.14
C GLY A 160 91.34 -13.88 16.71
N SER A 161 91.20 -13.54 15.48
CA SER A 161 89.99 -13.26 14.89
C SER A 161 89.77 -14.18 13.67
N TYR A 162 88.61 -14.61 13.52
CA TYR A 162 88.20 -15.35 12.35
C TYR A 162 87.02 -14.63 11.72
N ASP A 163 87.27 -13.96 10.60
CA ASP A 163 86.26 -13.18 9.89
C ASP A 163 85.59 -14.12 8.85
N ASN A 164 84.30 -14.03 8.74
CA ASN A 164 83.50 -14.85 7.79
C ASN A 164 83.69 -16.36 8.03
N LEU A 165 83.55 -16.85 9.25
CA LEU A 165 83.65 -18.23 9.60
C LEU A 165 82.80 -19.11 8.69
N PHE A 166 81.68 -18.62 8.38
CA PHE A 166 80.89 -19.07 7.22
C PHE A 166 80.29 -17.86 6.53
N ASN A 167 80.47 -17.84 5.27
CA ASN A 167 79.85 -16.95 4.31
C ASN A 167 78.98 -17.81 3.47
N TYR A 168 77.73 -17.92 3.91
CA TYR A 168 76.75 -18.70 3.14
C TYR A 168 76.10 -17.75 2.18
N GLU A 169 76.80 -17.49 1.06
CA GLU A 169 76.28 -16.64 -0.03
C GLU A 169 75.31 -17.37 -0.95
N ASP A 170 75.14 -18.69 -0.80
CA ASP A 170 74.40 -19.56 -1.70
C ASP A 170 73.12 -20.22 -1.09
N ALA A 171 72.65 -19.82 0.08
CA ALA A 171 71.40 -20.34 0.58
C ALA A 171 70.23 -19.56 -0.02
N HIS A 172 69.85 -19.97 -1.18
CA HIS A 172 68.66 -19.49 -1.83
C HIS A 172 67.45 -20.32 -1.37
N LEU A 173 66.53 -19.69 -0.68
CA LEU A 173 65.23 -20.29 -0.46
C LEU A 173 64.27 -19.72 -1.53
N HIS A 174 63.91 -20.58 -2.50
CA HIS A 174 62.94 -20.24 -3.52
C HIS A 174 61.59 -20.73 -3.08
N ILE A 175 60.58 -19.82 -3.03
CA ILE A 175 59.26 -20.10 -2.54
C ILE A 175 58.27 -19.70 -3.66
N ASP A 176 57.52 -20.66 -4.15
CA ASP A 176 56.36 -20.39 -5.00
C ASP A 176 55.25 -19.81 -4.12
N ILE A 177 54.80 -18.62 -4.45
CA ILE A 177 53.82 -17.91 -3.64
C ILE A 177 52.45 -18.05 -4.30
N PRO A 178 51.38 -18.41 -3.56
CA PRO A 178 50.02 -18.43 -4.06
C PRO A 178 49.60 -17.06 -4.62
N GLU A 179 48.81 -17.05 -5.72
CA GLU A 179 48.35 -15.80 -6.38
C GLU A 179 47.56 -14.87 -5.47
N GLN A 180 47.01 -15.44 -4.39
CA GLN A 180 46.26 -14.70 -3.36
C GLN A 180 47.16 -13.84 -2.44
N ILE A 181 48.46 -13.95 -2.54
CA ILE A 181 49.42 -13.23 -1.71
C ILE A 181 50.17 -12.21 -2.56
N ASP A 182 50.06 -10.93 -2.29
CA ASP A 182 50.77 -9.86 -2.98
C ASP A 182 52.19 -9.61 -2.49
N ALA A 183 52.42 -9.80 -1.19
CA ALA A 183 53.70 -9.57 -0.57
C ALA A 183 53.87 -10.42 0.68
N ILE A 184 55.14 -10.73 1.00
CA ILE A 184 55.55 -11.33 2.26
C ILE A 184 56.43 -10.34 2.98
N HIS A 185 56.04 -9.92 4.18
CA HIS A 185 56.82 -9.00 5.00
C HIS A 185 57.76 -9.68 5.99
N LYS A 186 57.36 -10.84 6.49
CA LYS A 186 58.14 -11.53 7.50
C LYS A 186 57.88 -13.03 7.43
N ILE A 187 58.96 -13.81 7.54
CA ILE A 187 58.95 -15.27 7.56
C ILE A 187 59.38 -15.75 8.91
N TYR A 188 58.66 -16.70 9.46
CA TYR A 188 58.93 -17.33 10.74
C TYR A 188 59.41 -18.76 10.51
N PHE A 189 60.31 -19.18 11.42
CA PHE A 189 60.90 -20.50 11.42
C PHE A 189 60.60 -21.23 12.71
N ARG A 190 60.62 -22.54 12.67
CA ARG A 190 60.42 -23.41 13.84
C ARG A 190 61.49 -24.50 13.94
N ASP A 191 61.63 -25.11 15.06
CA ASP A 191 62.36 -26.36 15.26
C ASP A 191 61.45 -27.51 14.80
N LYS A 192 61.90 -28.19 13.76
CA LYS A 192 61.22 -29.35 13.15
C LYS A 192 61.02 -30.50 14.14
N GLN A 193 61.90 -30.66 15.09
CA GLN A 193 61.86 -31.81 16.00
C GLN A 193 60.97 -31.56 17.23
N SER A 194 61.01 -30.38 17.76
CA SER A 194 60.28 -30.01 18.98
C SER A 194 59.02 -29.24 18.70
N GLY A 195 58.85 -28.64 17.50
CA GLY A 195 57.78 -27.71 17.20
C GLY A 195 57.90 -26.35 17.90
N ARG A 196 59.08 -26.08 18.51
CA ARG A 196 59.33 -24.82 19.21
C ARG A 196 59.48 -23.68 18.19
N ARG A 197 59.04 -22.51 18.56
CA ARG A 197 59.25 -21.27 17.81
C ARG A 197 60.73 -20.96 17.71
N GLY A 198 61.20 -20.68 16.52
CA GLY A 198 62.59 -20.47 16.22
C GLY A 198 63.35 -21.73 15.84
N ALA A 199 63.99 -21.70 14.69
CA ALA A 199 64.86 -22.80 14.24
C ALA A 199 66.17 -22.82 15.01
N PRO A 200 66.63 -23.98 15.46
CA PRO A 200 67.84 -24.06 16.27
C PRO A 200 69.05 -23.70 15.43
N MET A 201 69.86 -22.81 15.94
CA MET A 201 71.20 -22.47 15.49
C MET A 201 72.18 -22.94 16.52
N HIS A 202 73.03 -23.92 16.19
CA HIS A 202 73.94 -24.49 17.04
C HIS A 202 75.39 -24.06 16.64
N ILE A 203 76.03 -23.23 17.50
CA ILE A 203 77.39 -22.78 17.28
C ILE A 203 78.26 -23.42 18.34
N MET A 204 79.18 -24.27 17.89
CA MET A 204 80.03 -25.01 18.76
C MET A 204 81.48 -24.68 18.42
N VAL A 205 82.20 -24.15 19.41
CA VAL A 205 83.66 -23.95 19.32
C VAL A 205 84.40 -24.94 20.17
N ASN A 206 85.14 -25.84 19.52
CA ASN A 206 85.96 -26.76 20.21
C ASN A 206 87.38 -26.16 20.32
N LEU A 207 87.81 -25.88 21.56
CA LEU A 207 89.04 -25.22 21.87
C LEU A 207 90.25 -26.12 21.82
N ASN A 208 90.06 -27.44 21.67
CA ASN A 208 91.11 -28.46 21.51
C ASN A 208 92.31 -28.29 22.37
N GLY A 209 92.14 -28.08 23.66
CA GLY A 209 93.13 -27.90 24.67
C GLY A 209 93.66 -26.50 24.85
N LEU A 210 93.17 -25.53 24.09
CA LEU A 210 93.62 -24.13 24.34
C LEU A 210 93.23 -23.62 25.74
N ALA A 211 92.14 -24.11 26.31
CA ALA A 211 91.68 -23.73 27.65
C ALA A 211 92.61 -24.31 28.76
N ASP A 212 93.35 -25.30 28.45
CA ASP A 212 94.31 -25.86 29.42
C ASP A 212 95.54 -24.95 29.71
N ILE A 213 95.95 -24.21 28.70
CA ILE A 213 96.96 -23.18 28.77
C ILE A 213 96.49 -21.80 29.05
N ASN A 214 95.14 -21.62 29.10
CA ASN A 214 94.57 -20.34 29.31
C ASN A 214 94.21 -20.15 30.79
N GLY A 215 94.43 -18.96 31.32
CA GLY A 215 94.00 -18.57 32.66
C GLY A 215 92.65 -17.89 32.72
N GLY A 216 91.98 -17.74 31.53
CA GLY A 216 90.73 -17.09 31.31
C GLY A 216 90.73 -16.29 30.02
N GLY A 217 89.58 -15.84 29.56
CA GLY A 217 89.49 -15.09 28.36
C GLY A 217 88.07 -14.92 27.87
N THR A 218 87.89 -14.45 26.69
CA THR A 218 86.59 -14.23 26.08
C THR A 218 86.58 -14.72 24.64
N VAL A 219 85.51 -15.30 24.26
CA VAL A 219 85.18 -15.55 22.86
C VAL A 219 83.90 -14.76 22.51
N ARG A 220 83.97 -13.89 21.52
CA ARG A 220 82.92 -13.09 21.03
C ARG A 220 82.45 -13.67 19.69
N PHE A 221 81.20 -13.95 19.65
CA PHE A 221 80.48 -14.34 18.43
C PHE A 221 79.80 -13.11 17.91
N SER A 222 79.90 -12.83 16.60
CA SER A 222 79.16 -11.76 15.93
C SER A 222 78.46 -12.42 14.71
N ILE A 223 77.20 -12.41 14.75
CA ILE A 223 76.34 -12.93 13.63
C ILE A 223 75.71 -11.74 12.92
N SER A 224 75.89 -11.68 11.63
CA SER A 224 75.24 -10.60 10.84
C SER A 224 74.59 -11.20 9.59
N GLN A 225 73.56 -10.53 9.13
CA GLN A 225 72.89 -10.87 7.86
C GLN A 225 72.92 -9.68 6.93
N ASN A 226 73.24 -9.94 5.70
CA ASN A 226 73.29 -8.93 4.67
C ASN A 226 71.96 -8.92 3.91
N GLY A 227 71.19 -7.85 4.09
CA GLY A 227 69.95 -7.61 3.33
C GLY A 227 68.60 -7.80 4.03
N GLY A 228 68.58 -7.95 5.37
CA GLY A 228 67.30 -8.01 6.13
C GLY A 228 67.52 -7.90 7.64
N ARG A 229 66.45 -7.67 8.36
CA ARG A 229 66.40 -7.76 9.83
C ARG A 229 66.05 -9.19 10.24
N PHE A 230 66.67 -9.70 11.26
CA PHE A 230 66.39 -11.04 11.80
C PHE A 230 66.09 -10.96 13.29
N THR A 231 65.30 -11.89 13.78
CA THR A 231 65.02 -12.02 15.21
C THR A 231 65.65 -13.33 15.72
N ILE A 232 66.42 -13.25 16.79
CA ILE A 232 67.05 -14.39 17.46
C ILE A 232 66.48 -14.45 18.88
N LEU A 233 66.15 -15.66 19.31
CA LEU A 233 65.76 -15.99 20.67
C LEU A 233 66.86 -16.73 21.39
N ASP A 234 66.88 -16.59 22.75
CA ASP A 234 67.64 -17.46 23.61
C ASP A 234 66.90 -18.78 23.94
N GLU A 235 67.46 -19.64 24.74
CA GLU A 235 66.87 -20.89 25.19
C GLU A 235 65.58 -20.70 26.00
N ASN A 236 65.36 -19.51 26.54
CA ASN A 236 64.19 -19.15 27.35
C ASN A 236 63.09 -18.38 26.54
N ASP A 237 63.18 -18.36 25.20
CA ASP A 237 62.30 -17.64 24.28
C ASP A 237 62.36 -16.11 24.43
N ASN A 238 63.46 -15.56 25.07
CA ASN A 238 63.63 -14.12 25.08
C ASN A 238 64.27 -13.66 23.75
N VAL A 239 63.74 -12.55 23.19
CA VAL A 239 64.37 -11.91 22.05
C VAL A 239 65.70 -11.33 22.46
N VAL A 240 66.81 -11.86 21.95
CA VAL A 240 68.20 -11.37 22.21
C VAL A 240 68.70 -10.51 21.06
N CYS A 241 68.10 -10.63 19.90
CA CYS A 241 68.33 -9.77 18.74
C CYS A 241 67.04 -9.53 17.94
N ASP A 242 66.81 -8.25 17.55
CA ASP A 242 65.86 -7.84 16.54
C ASP A 242 66.57 -6.77 15.70
N GLY A 243 67.32 -7.21 14.71
CA GLY A 243 68.21 -6.35 13.93
C GLY A 243 68.90 -7.09 12.81
N ASN A 244 69.97 -6.50 12.29
CA ASN A 244 70.79 -7.07 11.24
C ASN A 244 72.11 -7.64 11.74
N SER A 245 72.41 -7.55 13.06
CA SER A 245 73.59 -8.10 13.71
C SER A 245 73.34 -8.49 15.14
N TYR A 246 73.97 -9.52 15.61
CA TYR A 246 73.93 -10.02 16.99
C TYR A 246 75.38 -10.31 17.44
N GLU A 247 75.71 -9.80 18.64
CA GLU A 247 76.99 -10.07 19.27
C GLU A 247 76.75 -10.69 20.65
N VAL A 248 77.48 -11.73 20.97
CA VAL A 248 77.51 -12.35 22.27
C VAL A 248 78.93 -12.64 22.66
N THR A 249 79.25 -12.42 23.89
CA THR A 249 80.61 -12.69 24.45
C THR A 249 80.53 -13.80 25.48
N HIS A 250 81.25 -14.90 25.26
CA HIS A 250 81.36 -15.98 26.20
C HIS A 250 82.65 -15.82 27.00
N VAL A 251 82.60 -15.91 28.29
CA VAL A 251 83.79 -15.90 29.15
C VAL A 251 84.29 -17.33 29.27
N VAL A 252 85.51 -17.50 28.80
CA VAL A 252 86.15 -18.82 28.81
C VAL A 252 86.86 -19.07 30.20
N GLU A 253 86.46 -20.10 30.86
CA GLU A 253 87.06 -20.51 32.16
C GLU A 253 88.12 -21.59 31.94
N SER A 254 89.01 -21.74 32.90
CA SER A 254 90.03 -22.75 32.85
C SER A 254 89.41 -24.17 32.85
N GLY A 255 89.70 -24.91 31.78
CA GLY A 255 89.16 -26.28 31.62
C GLY A 255 88.00 -26.36 30.64
N ASP A 256 87.59 -25.26 30.09
CA ASP A 256 86.58 -25.27 29.04
C ASP A 256 87.19 -25.93 27.75
N SER A 257 86.58 -26.97 27.29
CA SER A 257 86.94 -27.65 26.07
C SER A 257 86.08 -27.34 24.85
N VAL A 258 84.88 -27.04 25.14
CA VAL A 258 83.87 -26.73 24.06
C VAL A 258 83.03 -25.56 24.60
N ILE A 259 82.81 -24.54 23.75
CA ILE A 259 81.86 -23.52 23.93
C ILE A 259 80.70 -23.93 23.05
N ASP A 260 79.53 -24.07 23.67
CA ASP A 260 78.32 -24.50 23.03
C ASP A 260 77.33 -23.36 23.16
N LEU A 261 76.92 -22.76 22.07
CA LEU A 261 75.96 -21.68 21.99
C LEU A 261 74.73 -22.11 21.19
N MET A 262 73.69 -22.28 21.94
CA MET A 262 72.39 -22.59 21.33
C MET A 262 71.52 -21.31 21.19
N LEU A 263 71.19 -20.92 19.98
CA LEU A 263 70.35 -19.81 19.70
C LEU A 263 69.19 -20.33 18.80
N TYR A 264 68.12 -19.54 18.68
CA TYR A 264 66.98 -19.89 17.90
C TYR A 264 66.69 -18.76 16.92
N PHE A 265 66.77 -19.05 15.61
CA PHE A 265 66.47 -18.10 14.56
C PHE A 265 64.94 -18.09 14.37
N GLU A 266 64.31 -17.04 14.85
CA GLU A 266 62.84 -16.95 14.88
C GLU A 266 62.31 -16.52 13.53
N SER A 267 62.82 -15.42 12.98
CA SER A 267 62.22 -14.83 11.82
C SER A 267 63.15 -13.95 11.04
N ILE A 268 62.81 -13.73 9.76
CA ILE A 268 63.46 -12.79 8.87
C ILE A 268 62.44 -11.84 8.28
N THR A 269 62.75 -10.56 8.26
CA THR A 269 61.92 -9.52 7.58
C THR A 269 62.32 -9.47 6.11
N ASN A 270 61.33 -9.43 5.24
CA ASN A 270 61.50 -9.27 3.79
C ASN A 270 60.96 -7.92 3.33
N ASP A 271 61.81 -7.11 2.75
CA ASP A 271 61.45 -5.80 2.20
C ASP A 271 61.44 -5.84 0.63
N ARG A 272 61.59 -7.06 0.02
CA ARG A 272 61.64 -7.25 -1.42
C ARG A 272 60.27 -7.56 -1.97
N PRO A 273 59.89 -7.00 -3.13
CA PRO A 273 58.68 -7.43 -3.83
C PRO A 273 58.82 -8.87 -4.34
N LEU A 274 57.70 -9.51 -4.63
CA LEU A 274 57.67 -10.81 -5.29
C LEU A 274 58.28 -10.70 -6.70
N ASN A 275 58.82 -11.82 -7.18
CA ASN A 275 59.33 -11.94 -8.53
C ASN A 275 58.22 -11.89 -9.60
N ALA A 276 58.57 -11.71 -10.86
CA ALA A 276 57.58 -11.63 -11.95
C ALA A 276 56.87 -12.96 -12.20
N ASP A 277 57.39 -14.07 -11.73
CA ASP A 277 56.79 -15.41 -11.78
C ASP A 277 55.98 -15.74 -10.47
N HIS A 278 55.73 -14.76 -9.66
CA HIS A 278 54.99 -14.87 -8.40
C HIS A 278 55.69 -15.77 -7.40
N SER A 279 57.01 -15.66 -7.33
CA SER A 279 57.87 -16.36 -6.39
C SER A 279 58.63 -15.37 -5.49
N LEU A 280 59.18 -15.86 -4.40
CA LEU A 280 60.06 -15.11 -3.53
C LEU A 280 61.39 -15.86 -3.36
N ASP A 281 62.49 -15.18 -3.68
CA ASP A 281 63.82 -15.65 -3.42
C ASP A 281 64.38 -14.99 -2.15
N ILE A 282 64.64 -15.79 -1.13
CA ILE A 282 65.27 -15.33 0.11
C ILE A 282 66.73 -15.78 0.08
N ASP A 283 67.61 -14.81 -0.01
CA ASP A 283 69.05 -15.04 0.11
C ASP A 283 69.42 -15.00 1.62
N LEU A 284 69.69 -16.13 2.22
CA LEU A 284 70.17 -16.21 3.60
C LEU A 284 71.67 -16.06 3.58
N SER A 285 72.13 -14.82 3.53
CA SER A 285 73.61 -14.52 3.65
C SER A 285 73.91 -14.23 5.11
N MET A 286 74.27 -15.27 5.86
CA MET A 286 74.71 -15.16 7.22
C MET A 286 76.19 -15.23 7.33
N THR A 287 76.76 -14.27 8.05
CA THR A 287 78.19 -14.34 8.38
C THR A 287 78.30 -14.48 9.92
N CYS A 288 79.21 -15.32 10.35
CA CYS A 288 79.60 -15.42 11.73
C CYS A 288 81.09 -15.16 11.89
N ASP A 289 81.43 -14.14 12.64
CA ASP A 289 82.80 -13.80 13.02
C ASP A 289 83.01 -14.24 14.43
N VAL A 290 84.25 -14.75 14.68
CA VAL A 290 84.67 -15.16 15.98
C VAL A 290 85.95 -14.44 16.34
N ASP A 291 85.86 -13.65 17.40
CA ASP A 291 87.01 -13.03 18.04
C ASP A 291 87.32 -13.68 19.41
N PHE A 292 88.56 -14.02 19.62
CA PHE A 292 88.92 -14.54 20.94
C PHE A 292 90.17 -13.86 21.50
N GLU A 293 90.21 -13.65 22.78
CA GLU A 293 91.37 -13.20 23.56
C GLU A 293 91.55 -14.20 24.72
N LEU A 294 92.65 -14.87 24.74
CA LEU A 294 92.91 -15.91 25.72
C LEU A 294 94.17 -15.55 26.47
N GLN A 295 94.20 -15.76 27.75
CA GLN A 295 95.31 -15.49 28.56
C GLN A 295 96.19 -16.75 28.69
N SER A 296 97.52 -16.63 28.44
CA SER A 296 98.41 -17.76 28.58
C SER A 296 98.78 -18.05 30.04
N LYS A 297 98.84 -19.34 30.37
CA LYS A 297 99.35 -19.85 31.63
C LYS A 297 100.39 -20.94 31.46
N PRO A 298 101.22 -21.27 32.44
CA PRO A 298 102.16 -22.40 32.35
C PRO A 298 101.37 -23.68 32.01
N GLY A 299 101.91 -24.44 31.05
CA GLY A 299 101.30 -25.73 30.61
C GLY A 299 101.82 -26.23 29.27
N THR A 300 101.41 -27.39 28.84
CA THR A 300 101.72 -27.99 27.52
C THR A 300 100.49 -28.03 26.69
N PHE A 301 100.59 -27.61 25.42
CA PHE A 301 99.49 -27.66 24.45
C PHE A 301 100.00 -28.13 23.13
N ASP A 302 99.20 -28.83 22.37
CA ASP A 302 99.41 -29.36 21.06
C ASP A 302 98.96 -28.44 19.99
N VAL A 303 99.76 -27.73 19.22
CA VAL A 303 99.46 -26.84 18.16
C VAL A 303 99.00 -27.56 16.86
N GLY A 304 99.23 -28.87 16.85
CA GLY A 304 98.73 -29.71 15.76
C GLY A 304 97.27 -30.01 15.92
N ASN A 305 96.76 -29.82 17.11
CA ASN A 305 95.34 -30.02 17.44
C ASN A 305 94.61 -28.66 17.36
N LYS A 306 94.24 -28.31 16.19
CA LYS A 306 93.66 -26.99 15.94
C LYS A 306 92.29 -26.87 16.55
N PRO A 307 91.97 -25.73 17.17
CA PRO A 307 90.61 -25.42 17.45
C PRO A 307 89.78 -25.47 16.23
N ASN A 308 88.52 -25.86 16.34
CA ASN A 308 87.59 -25.88 15.23
C ASN A 308 86.25 -25.36 15.69
N MET A 309 85.45 -24.91 14.70
CA MET A 309 84.16 -24.44 14.94
C MET A 309 83.18 -25.17 13.99
N SER A 310 82.02 -25.46 14.50
CA SER A 310 80.87 -25.91 13.70
C SER A 310 79.68 -25.05 13.89
N PHE A 311 78.97 -24.83 12.85
CA PHE A 311 77.68 -24.19 12.84
C PHE A 311 76.68 -25.12 12.16
N VAL A 312 75.51 -25.25 12.79
CA VAL A 312 74.37 -25.95 12.20
C VAL A 312 73.11 -25.13 12.47
N ALA A 313 72.43 -24.81 11.42
CA ALA A 313 71.09 -24.21 11.54
C ALA A 313 70.12 -24.97 10.63
N ASP A 314 69.06 -25.47 11.18
CA ASP A 314 68.06 -26.22 10.47
C ASP A 314 66.77 -25.33 10.42
N LEU A 315 66.67 -24.55 9.38
CA LEU A 315 65.62 -23.55 9.19
C LEU A 315 64.44 -24.23 8.51
N GLU A 316 63.35 -24.44 9.26
CA GLU A 316 62.10 -24.92 8.69
C GLU A 316 61.10 -23.81 8.75
N PHE A 317 60.44 -23.59 7.62
CA PHE A 317 59.38 -22.57 7.50
C PHE A 317 58.22 -22.93 8.42
N ASP A 318 57.73 -21.97 9.20
CA ASP A 318 56.64 -22.13 10.14
C ASP A 318 55.43 -21.35 9.68
N ASP A 319 55.58 -20.02 9.50
CA ASP A 319 54.48 -19.10 9.22
C ASP A 319 55.04 -17.86 8.48
N ALA A 320 54.13 -17.01 7.94
CA ALA A 320 54.58 -15.75 7.36
C ALA A 320 53.53 -14.64 7.60
N GLU A 321 54.02 -13.41 7.79
CA GLU A 321 53.19 -12.22 7.64
C GLU A 321 53.10 -11.84 6.19
N VAL A 322 51.85 -11.92 5.64
CA VAL A 322 51.57 -11.72 4.21
C VAL A 322 50.57 -10.59 4.01
N VAL A 323 50.72 -9.91 2.91
CA VAL A 323 49.66 -9.01 2.39
C VAL A 323 48.86 -9.78 1.35
N ILE A 324 47.61 -9.84 1.54
CA ILE A 324 46.68 -10.54 0.64
C ILE A 324 46.30 -9.66 -0.55
N ASN A 325 46.16 -10.28 -1.71
CA ASN A 325 45.72 -9.64 -2.91
C ASN A 325 44.24 -9.30 -2.82
N ASN A 326 43.93 -8.02 -2.74
CA ASN A 326 42.56 -7.50 -2.62
C ASN A 326 41.75 -7.66 -3.92
N ASP A 327 42.40 -7.93 -5.06
CA ASP A 327 41.73 -8.10 -6.35
C ASP A 327 41.26 -9.55 -6.58
N ILE A 328 41.65 -10.48 -5.72
CA ILE A 328 41.34 -11.90 -5.87
C ILE A 328 40.26 -12.30 -4.85
N ASP A 329 39.13 -12.86 -5.36
CA ASP A 329 38.10 -13.42 -4.53
C ASP A 329 38.58 -14.71 -3.82
N LEU A 330 38.58 -14.71 -2.51
CA LEU A 330 38.85 -15.91 -1.69
C LEU A 330 37.70 -16.91 -1.74
N ILE A 331 36.48 -16.37 -1.83
CA ILE A 331 35.24 -17.13 -1.86
C ILE A 331 34.40 -16.59 -3.00
N THR A 332 33.99 -17.47 -3.88
CA THR A 332 32.99 -17.14 -4.91
C THR A 332 31.87 -18.19 -4.85
N TYR A 333 30.66 -17.71 -4.60
CA TYR A 333 29.45 -18.52 -4.65
C TYR A 333 28.44 -17.84 -5.54
N GLY A 334 27.83 -18.58 -6.45
CA GLY A 334 26.78 -18.11 -7.31
C GLY A 334 26.43 -19.12 -8.37
N GLY A 335 25.24 -19.02 -8.90
CA GLY A 335 24.75 -19.89 -9.95
C GLY A 335 23.33 -20.38 -9.69
N ASP A 336 23.00 -21.55 -10.23
CA ASP A 336 21.64 -22.13 -10.21
C ASP A 336 21.21 -22.67 -8.84
N GLU A 337 22.06 -22.60 -7.83
CA GLU A 337 21.77 -23.07 -6.48
C GLU A 337 21.13 -21.94 -5.66
N GLY A 338 19.84 -21.94 -5.61
CA GLY A 338 19.05 -21.01 -4.82
C GLY A 338 17.93 -21.73 -4.07
N PHE A 339 17.01 -20.99 -3.53
CA PHE A 339 15.79 -21.49 -2.90
C PHE A 339 14.56 -20.74 -3.43
N ASP A 340 13.40 -21.37 -3.26
CA ASP A 340 12.15 -20.85 -3.78
C ASP A 340 11.34 -20.18 -2.67
N ILE A 341 10.91 -18.95 -2.93
CA ILE A 341 9.96 -18.21 -2.12
C ILE A 341 8.61 -18.28 -2.83
N ASN A 342 7.54 -18.68 -2.11
CA ASN A 342 6.22 -18.80 -2.69
C ASN A 342 5.29 -17.73 -2.15
N ILE A 343 4.69 -16.94 -3.04
CA ILE A 343 3.60 -16.02 -2.75
C ILE A 343 2.31 -16.74 -3.14
N ASN A 344 1.50 -17.13 -2.17
CA ASN A 344 0.31 -17.96 -2.37
C ASN A 344 -0.97 -17.13 -2.15
N ASN A 345 -2.12 -17.74 -2.47
CA ASN A 345 -3.45 -17.19 -2.26
C ASN A 345 -3.73 -15.90 -3.05
N LEU A 346 -3.16 -15.81 -4.25
CA LEU A 346 -3.54 -14.76 -5.19
C LEU A 346 -4.90 -15.12 -5.81
N PRO A 347 -5.84 -14.16 -5.91
CA PRO A 347 -7.12 -14.37 -6.55
C PRO A 347 -6.98 -14.76 -8.04
N ASP A 348 -7.93 -15.52 -8.55
CA ASP A 348 -7.97 -15.94 -9.96
C ASP A 348 -8.11 -14.75 -10.93
N GLU A 349 -8.55 -13.62 -10.44
CA GLU A 349 -8.65 -12.35 -11.15
C GLU A 349 -7.29 -11.78 -11.54
N VAL A 350 -6.23 -12.11 -10.82
CA VAL A 350 -4.86 -11.67 -11.11
C VAL A 350 -4.30 -12.46 -12.29
N LYS A 351 -4.20 -11.84 -13.46
CA LYS A 351 -3.73 -12.48 -14.70
C LYS A 351 -2.22 -12.40 -14.89
N SER A 352 -1.62 -11.29 -14.50
CA SER A 352 -0.16 -11.13 -14.41
C SER A 352 0.19 -10.08 -13.38
N ILE A 353 1.38 -10.19 -12.80
CA ILE A 353 1.93 -9.21 -11.86
C ILE A 353 3.23 -8.68 -12.44
N ASN A 354 3.35 -7.36 -12.53
CA ASN A 354 4.55 -6.68 -12.94
C ASN A 354 5.36 -6.18 -11.75
N THR A 355 4.68 -5.63 -10.75
CA THR A 355 5.35 -5.11 -9.55
C THR A 355 4.51 -5.38 -8.31
N ILE A 356 5.16 -5.84 -7.26
CA ILE A 356 4.60 -5.93 -5.91
C ILE A 356 5.30 -4.87 -5.08
N ALA A 357 4.63 -3.78 -4.76
CA ALA A 357 5.14 -2.76 -3.85
C ALA A 357 4.92 -3.20 -2.40
N LEU A 358 5.91 -2.98 -1.57
CA LEU A 358 5.92 -3.38 -0.17
C LEU A 358 5.63 -2.18 0.73
N LYS A 359 5.24 -2.44 1.97
CA LYS A 359 5.10 -1.36 2.94
C LYS A 359 6.46 -0.77 3.29
N PRO A 360 6.52 0.53 3.62
CA PRO A 360 7.70 1.11 4.22
C PRO A 360 8.11 0.29 5.45
N ASP A 361 9.38 0.20 5.73
CA ASP A 361 9.97 -0.59 6.82
C ASP A 361 9.92 -2.13 6.61
N THR A 362 9.68 -2.59 5.39
CA THR A 362 9.89 -4.00 5.06
C THR A 362 11.37 -4.29 4.96
N GLU A 363 11.82 -5.29 5.69
CA GLU A 363 13.23 -5.62 5.85
C GLU A 363 13.50 -7.09 5.52
N LEU A 364 14.70 -7.34 4.97
CA LEU A 364 15.22 -8.65 4.70
C LEU A 364 16.57 -8.82 5.39
N THR A 365 16.72 -9.82 6.24
CA THR A 365 17.99 -10.08 6.92
C THR A 365 18.73 -11.23 6.26
N LEU A 366 19.92 -10.91 5.75
CA LEU A 366 20.88 -11.85 5.17
C LEU A 366 21.90 -12.23 6.25
N TYR A 367 22.29 -13.48 6.30
CA TYR A 367 23.30 -13.95 7.24
C TYR A 367 24.12 -15.10 6.66
N THR A 368 25.31 -15.31 7.24
CA THR A 368 26.14 -16.48 6.98
C THR A 368 26.52 -17.17 8.29
N ASN A 369 26.82 -18.45 8.19
CA ASN A 369 27.40 -19.26 9.25
C ASN A 369 28.53 -20.12 8.65
N GLY A 370 29.53 -20.45 9.46
CA GLY A 370 30.65 -21.29 9.02
C GLY A 370 31.89 -20.49 8.60
N LEU A 371 31.86 -19.16 8.82
CA LEU A 371 32.99 -18.25 8.54
C LEU A 371 33.54 -17.62 9.85
N GLU A 372 33.17 -18.16 10.98
CA GLU A 372 33.60 -17.65 12.31
C GLU A 372 35.10 -17.89 12.58
N TRP A 373 35.71 -18.81 11.87
CA TRP A 373 37.14 -19.12 11.98
C TRP A 373 38.06 -17.99 11.52
N PHE A 374 37.58 -17.01 10.75
CA PHE A 374 38.34 -15.81 10.43
C PHE A 374 38.68 -14.94 11.65
N GLY A 375 37.98 -15.13 12.77
CA GLY A 375 38.26 -14.44 14.01
C GLY A 375 38.32 -12.92 13.84
N ASP A 376 39.43 -12.32 14.30
CA ASP A 376 39.62 -10.87 14.23
C ASP A 376 39.78 -10.35 12.78
N ASN A 377 40.18 -11.22 11.85
CA ASN A 377 40.36 -10.86 10.43
C ASN A 377 38.99 -10.74 9.69
N ALA A 378 37.89 -11.17 10.29
CA ALA A 378 36.54 -11.08 9.68
C ALA A 378 36.12 -9.64 9.35
N GLU A 379 36.68 -8.64 10.00
CA GLU A 379 36.46 -7.23 9.69
C GLU A 379 37.21 -6.75 8.42
N ALA A 380 38.33 -7.41 8.10
CA ALA A 380 39.16 -7.10 6.96
C ALA A 380 38.72 -7.79 5.65
N ILE A 381 37.75 -8.70 5.75
CA ILE A 381 37.24 -9.41 4.57
C ILE A 381 35.94 -8.76 4.15
N GLU A 382 35.97 -8.16 2.97
CA GLU A 382 34.82 -7.58 2.33
C GLU A 382 34.03 -8.66 1.59
N VAL A 383 32.72 -8.63 1.75
CA VAL A 383 31.77 -9.50 1.03
C VAL A 383 30.91 -8.65 0.14
N VAL A 384 30.90 -8.98 -1.13
CA VAL A 384 29.97 -8.41 -2.11
C VAL A 384 28.89 -9.44 -2.38
N ALA A 385 27.65 -9.12 -1.97
CA ALA A 385 26.47 -9.92 -2.21
C ALA A 385 25.64 -9.28 -3.32
N GLN A 386 25.55 -9.93 -4.48
CA GLN A 386 24.65 -9.53 -5.55
C GLN A 386 23.33 -10.26 -5.39
N LEU A 387 22.25 -9.49 -5.24
CA LEU A 387 20.89 -10.02 -5.06
C LEU A 387 20.14 -10.13 -6.40
N PRO A 388 19.11 -10.98 -6.48
CA PRO A 388 18.31 -11.16 -7.67
C PRO A 388 17.75 -9.83 -8.20
N ASP A 389 17.69 -9.73 -9.53
CA ASP A 389 17.36 -8.49 -10.25
C ASP A 389 15.91 -8.05 -10.13
N TYR A 390 15.04 -8.92 -9.69
CA TYR A 390 13.64 -8.60 -9.39
C TYR A 390 13.44 -7.90 -8.02
N LEU A 391 14.47 -7.82 -7.15
CA LEU A 391 14.36 -7.13 -5.86
C LEU A 391 14.73 -5.65 -6.01
N VAL A 392 13.86 -4.80 -5.53
CA VAL A 392 14.10 -3.36 -5.40
C VAL A 392 14.41 -3.04 -3.95
N LEU A 393 15.67 -2.71 -3.71
CA LEU A 393 16.22 -2.56 -2.37
C LEU A 393 16.60 -1.11 -2.08
N HIS A 394 16.65 -0.76 -0.81
CA HIS A 394 17.27 0.48 -0.35
C HIS A 394 18.14 0.24 0.88
N ARG A 395 19.12 1.15 1.07
CA ARG A 395 19.98 1.12 2.25
C ARG A 395 19.24 1.66 3.48
N ILE A 396 19.27 0.89 4.56
CA ILE A 396 18.73 1.35 5.84
C ILE A 396 19.69 2.42 6.42
N ALA A 397 19.14 3.49 6.95
CA ALA A 397 19.94 4.57 7.53
C ALA A 397 20.72 4.08 8.76
N GLY A 398 22.05 4.27 8.76
CA GLY A 398 22.93 3.84 9.84
C GLY A 398 23.38 2.39 9.77
N ALA A 399 23.03 1.64 8.72
CA ALA A 399 23.50 0.28 8.53
C ALA A 399 25.00 0.21 8.15
N ASN A 400 25.63 -0.88 8.56
CA ASN A 400 27.08 -1.15 8.35
C ASN A 400 27.31 -1.90 7.02
N TYR A 401 26.70 -1.43 5.93
CA TYR A 401 26.96 -1.92 4.59
C TYR A 401 26.83 -0.78 3.59
N GLU A 402 27.43 -0.94 2.43
CA GLU A 402 27.21 -0.10 1.26
C GLU A 402 26.25 -0.79 0.30
N TYR A 403 25.46 -0.02 -0.42
CA TYR A 403 24.53 -0.53 -1.42
C TYR A 403 24.69 0.20 -2.74
N ASP A 404 25.05 -0.54 -3.78
CA ASP A 404 25.03 -0.07 -5.17
C ASP A 404 23.71 -0.49 -5.84
N ALA A 405 22.82 0.48 -5.99
CA ALA A 405 21.53 0.27 -6.65
C ALA A 405 21.64 -0.08 -8.14
N SER A 406 22.75 0.29 -8.81
CA SER A 406 22.95 0.03 -10.24
C SER A 406 23.27 -1.43 -10.52
N ASN A 407 24.06 -2.03 -9.63
CA ASN A 407 24.48 -3.42 -9.71
C ASN A 407 23.70 -4.33 -8.77
N ARG A 408 22.87 -3.77 -7.87
CA ARG A 408 22.16 -4.46 -6.79
C ARG A 408 23.10 -5.24 -5.88
N GLU A 409 24.25 -4.63 -5.62
CA GLU A 409 25.29 -5.20 -4.79
C GLU A 409 25.27 -4.59 -3.40
N ILE A 410 25.38 -5.45 -2.40
CA ILE A 410 25.55 -5.10 -1.00
C ILE A 410 27.00 -5.43 -0.65
N THR A 411 27.75 -4.41 -0.26
CA THR A 411 29.12 -4.55 0.19
C THR A 411 29.16 -4.40 1.70
N THR A 412 29.67 -5.43 2.39
CA THR A 412 29.77 -5.49 3.84
C THR A 412 30.99 -6.32 4.24
N THR A 413 31.20 -6.56 5.54
CA THR A 413 32.25 -7.44 6.01
C THR A 413 31.70 -8.80 6.45
N ILE A 414 32.54 -9.83 6.48
CA ILE A 414 32.16 -11.14 7.05
C ILE A 414 31.69 -10.97 8.51
N ALA A 415 32.35 -10.12 9.28
CA ALA A 415 31.98 -9.87 10.67
C ALA A 415 30.52 -9.33 10.83
N GLU A 416 30.09 -8.45 9.95
CA GLU A 416 28.73 -7.93 9.95
C GLU A 416 27.74 -8.95 9.37
N LEU A 417 28.11 -9.67 8.32
CA LEU A 417 27.27 -10.68 7.71
C LEU A 417 26.97 -11.85 8.67
N ASN A 418 27.94 -12.27 9.49
CA ASN A 418 27.75 -13.27 10.54
C ASN A 418 26.78 -12.80 11.65
N LYS A 419 26.65 -11.49 11.87
CA LYS A 419 25.67 -10.91 12.81
C LYS A 419 24.27 -10.78 12.19
N GLY A 420 24.18 -10.83 10.87
CA GLY A 420 23.01 -10.57 10.08
C GLY A 420 22.99 -9.13 9.55
N VAL A 421 22.94 -9.01 8.24
CA VAL A 421 22.82 -7.72 7.53
C VAL A 421 21.38 -7.54 7.10
N THR A 422 20.74 -6.50 7.61
CA THR A 422 19.34 -6.17 7.29
C THR A 422 19.28 -5.10 6.23
N VAL A 423 18.59 -5.39 5.12
CA VAL A 423 18.37 -4.48 3.99
C VAL A 423 16.91 -4.14 3.87
N GLY A 424 16.61 -2.90 3.48
CA GLY A 424 15.25 -2.47 3.20
C GLY A 424 14.80 -2.99 1.83
N LEU A 425 13.56 -3.47 1.75
CA LEU A 425 12.97 -4.01 0.54
C LEU A 425 11.73 -3.18 0.17
N ASP A 426 11.79 -2.46 -0.96
CA ASP A 426 10.70 -1.57 -1.42
C ASP A 426 9.68 -2.28 -2.29
N ALA A 427 10.17 -3.16 -3.19
CA ALA A 427 9.31 -3.84 -4.14
C ALA A 427 9.95 -5.12 -4.69
N ILE A 428 9.11 -5.93 -5.31
CA ILE A 428 9.49 -7.04 -6.19
C ILE A 428 9.02 -6.64 -7.60
N ASP A 429 9.95 -6.48 -8.53
CA ASP A 429 9.69 -5.97 -9.88
C ASP A 429 10.04 -7.05 -10.94
N PHE A 430 9.04 -7.49 -11.68
CA PHE A 430 9.17 -8.49 -12.73
C PHE A 430 9.32 -7.86 -14.13
N GLY A 431 9.44 -6.53 -14.19
CA GLY A 431 9.56 -5.79 -15.44
C GLY A 431 8.27 -5.71 -16.26
N GLU A 432 8.39 -5.31 -17.51
CA GLU A 432 7.24 -5.04 -18.39
C GLU A 432 6.43 -6.28 -18.76
N GLU A 433 7.07 -7.43 -18.88
CA GLU A 433 6.39 -8.68 -19.23
C GLU A 433 5.58 -9.24 -18.07
N GLY A 434 6.04 -9.00 -16.84
CA GLY A 434 5.42 -9.50 -15.63
C GLY A 434 5.51 -11.01 -15.46
N ILE A 435 4.97 -11.52 -14.37
CA ILE A 435 4.86 -12.95 -14.08
C ILE A 435 3.39 -13.37 -14.00
N VAL A 436 3.07 -14.53 -14.58
CA VAL A 436 1.73 -15.12 -14.54
C VAL A 436 1.67 -16.07 -13.35
N PRO A 437 0.73 -15.87 -12.41
CA PRO A 437 0.53 -16.81 -11.31
C PRO A 437 0.13 -18.21 -11.82
N ASP A 438 0.69 -19.25 -11.22
CA ASP A 438 0.28 -20.63 -11.48
C ASP A 438 -0.58 -21.14 -10.31
N ASN A 439 -1.86 -21.43 -10.58
CA ASN A 439 -2.85 -21.86 -9.57
C ASN A 439 -2.91 -20.90 -8.35
N GLY A 440 -2.89 -19.60 -8.59
CA GLY A 440 -2.93 -18.58 -7.52
C GLY A 440 -1.62 -18.43 -6.72
N ALA A 441 -0.50 -18.88 -7.28
CA ALA A 441 0.80 -18.77 -6.64
C ALA A 441 1.87 -18.24 -7.60
N ILE A 442 2.82 -17.51 -7.06
CA ILE A 442 4.06 -17.10 -7.72
C ILE A 442 5.22 -17.76 -7.00
N LYS A 443 6.10 -18.35 -7.78
CA LYS A 443 7.33 -18.95 -7.30
C LYS A 443 8.51 -18.05 -7.67
N LEU A 444 9.19 -17.50 -6.68
CA LEU A 444 10.39 -16.68 -6.83
C LEU A 444 11.61 -17.53 -6.54
N HIS A 445 12.52 -17.65 -7.49
CA HIS A 445 13.79 -18.32 -7.26
C HIS A 445 14.80 -17.30 -6.72
N PHE A 446 15.22 -17.45 -5.48
CA PHE A 446 16.21 -16.59 -4.84
C PHE A 446 17.58 -17.25 -4.92
N ALA A 447 18.44 -16.75 -5.79
CA ALA A 447 19.81 -17.22 -6.01
C ALA A 447 20.78 -16.02 -5.91
N PRO A 448 21.31 -15.70 -4.73
CA PRO A 448 22.30 -14.64 -4.58
C PRO A 448 23.67 -15.08 -5.07
N MET A 449 24.45 -14.14 -5.57
CA MET A 449 25.87 -14.33 -5.83
C MET A 449 26.67 -13.67 -4.70
N LEU A 450 27.62 -14.42 -4.14
CA LEU A 450 28.49 -13.93 -3.07
C LEU A 450 29.93 -14.00 -3.54
N ARG A 451 30.67 -12.93 -3.32
CA ARG A 451 32.13 -12.87 -3.49
C ARG A 451 32.73 -12.32 -2.22
N ALA A 452 33.85 -12.87 -1.78
CA ALA A 452 34.56 -12.37 -0.62
C ALA A 452 36.03 -12.20 -0.96
N HIS A 453 36.58 -11.05 -0.66
CA HIS A 453 37.99 -10.72 -0.84
C HIS A 453 38.50 -9.91 0.36
N PHE A 454 39.81 -9.87 0.51
CA PHE A 454 40.38 -8.98 1.54
C PHE A 454 40.31 -7.52 1.11
N ASN A 455 40.05 -6.64 2.07
CA ASN A 455 40.06 -5.19 1.89
C ASN A 455 40.97 -4.57 2.96
N THR A 456 42.27 -4.96 2.95
CA THR A 456 43.29 -4.43 3.85
C THR A 456 44.67 -4.57 3.23
N ASP A 457 45.49 -3.55 3.43
CA ASP A 457 46.93 -3.60 3.13
C ASP A 457 47.76 -4.04 4.36
N ALA A 458 47.12 -4.43 5.43
CA ALA A 458 47.80 -4.92 6.63
C ALA A 458 48.38 -6.31 6.41
N ALA A 459 49.58 -6.56 6.94
CA ALA A 459 50.10 -7.91 6.92
C ALA A 459 49.40 -8.79 7.97
N ILE A 460 49.05 -10.00 7.55
CA ILE A 460 48.31 -10.99 8.35
C ILE A 460 49.13 -12.27 8.39
N LEU A 461 49.10 -13.00 9.49
CA LEU A 461 49.74 -14.32 9.59
C LEU A 461 48.98 -15.34 8.74
N VAL A 462 49.72 -16.13 7.92
CA VAL A 462 49.12 -17.16 7.08
C VAL A 462 48.36 -18.19 7.94
N SER A 463 48.90 -18.55 9.10
CA SER A 463 48.25 -19.48 10.05
C SER A 463 46.89 -18.99 10.57
N GLU A 464 46.64 -17.67 10.58
CA GLU A 464 45.36 -17.08 10.96
C GLU A 464 44.36 -17.11 9.82
N LEU A 465 44.82 -17.40 8.62
CA LEU A 465 44.00 -17.46 7.42
C LEU A 465 43.65 -18.89 7.01
N ILE A 466 44.39 -19.87 7.47
CA ILE A 466 44.20 -21.27 7.08
C ILE A 466 43.16 -21.92 7.98
N PRO A 467 42.03 -22.40 7.41
CA PRO A 467 41.04 -23.11 8.20
C PRO A 467 41.53 -24.51 8.60
N ASP A 468 40.93 -25.09 9.65
CA ASP A 468 41.23 -26.48 10.08
C ASP A 468 40.99 -27.52 8.95
N SER A 469 40.25 -27.14 7.92
CA SER A 469 39.97 -27.97 6.76
C SER A 469 39.80 -27.08 5.52
N ASN A 470 40.48 -27.44 4.40
CA ASN A 470 40.35 -26.72 3.14
C ASN A 470 38.98 -26.82 2.49
N ASN A 471 38.09 -27.64 3.03
CA ASN A 471 36.69 -27.74 2.60
C ASN A 471 35.80 -27.18 3.70
N ILE A 472 35.37 -25.95 3.55
CA ILE A 472 34.57 -25.22 4.51
C ILE A 472 33.12 -25.29 4.09
N ARG A 473 32.27 -25.71 5.00
CA ARG A 473 30.83 -25.67 4.79
C ARG A 473 30.27 -24.34 5.25
N VAL A 474 29.93 -23.49 4.30
CA VAL A 474 29.28 -22.20 4.55
C VAL A 474 27.78 -22.36 4.40
N THR A 475 27.02 -21.81 5.32
CA THR A 475 25.58 -21.70 5.21
C THR A 475 25.23 -20.23 5.07
N ALA A 476 24.64 -19.87 3.94
CA ALA A 476 24.04 -18.55 3.73
C ALA A 476 22.54 -18.65 3.75
N GLY A 477 21.85 -17.67 4.27
CA GLY A 477 20.42 -17.74 4.34
C GLY A 477 19.74 -16.39 4.55
N ILE A 478 18.41 -16.48 4.50
CA ILE A 478 17.51 -15.38 4.86
C ILE A 478 16.79 -15.79 6.15
N ASP A 479 16.78 -14.90 7.11
CA ASP A 479 16.02 -15.15 8.33
C ASP A 479 14.52 -15.04 8.04
N ARG A 480 13.70 -15.68 8.91
CA ARG A 480 12.23 -15.63 8.78
C ARG A 480 11.76 -14.19 8.80
N SER A 481 10.94 -13.83 7.83
CA SER A 481 10.37 -12.49 7.72
C SER A 481 8.93 -12.55 7.26
N THR A 482 8.10 -11.66 7.78
CA THR A 482 6.76 -11.38 7.27
C THR A 482 6.84 -10.16 6.36
N ILE A 483 6.61 -10.37 5.09
CA ILE A 483 6.63 -9.31 4.09
C ILE A 483 5.22 -8.74 3.97
N GLU A 484 5.04 -7.48 4.34
CA GLU A 484 3.77 -6.79 4.21
C GLU A 484 3.66 -6.09 2.84
N LEU A 485 2.59 -6.41 2.13
CA LEU A 485 2.30 -5.85 0.82
C LEU A 485 1.61 -4.50 0.95
N ARG A 486 1.92 -3.58 0.06
CA ARG A 486 1.28 -2.28 -0.09
C ARG A 486 0.33 -2.26 -1.28
N SER A 487 0.83 -2.68 -2.44
CA SER A 487 0.04 -2.74 -3.67
C SER A 487 0.63 -3.75 -4.65
N VAL A 488 -0.20 -4.20 -5.56
CA VAL A 488 0.19 -5.04 -6.69
C VAL A 488 -0.18 -4.32 -7.98
N SER A 489 0.78 -4.19 -8.87
CA SER A 489 0.57 -3.64 -10.21
C SER A 489 0.68 -4.76 -11.23
N GLY A 490 -0.29 -4.83 -12.12
CA GLY A 490 -0.35 -5.90 -13.12
C GLY A 490 -1.66 -5.87 -13.89
N ARG A 491 -1.96 -6.98 -14.56
CA ARG A 491 -3.24 -7.18 -15.24
C ARG A 491 -4.17 -7.93 -14.31
N ILE A 492 -5.24 -7.26 -13.89
CA ILE A 492 -6.23 -7.79 -12.96
C ILE A 492 -7.61 -7.67 -13.61
N ALA A 493 -8.29 -8.80 -13.79
CA ALA A 493 -9.57 -8.88 -14.47
C ALA A 493 -10.68 -9.24 -13.47
N TYR A 494 -11.27 -8.24 -12.84
CA TYR A 494 -12.49 -8.44 -12.09
C TYR A 494 -13.68 -8.51 -13.05
N ASP A 495 -14.50 -9.54 -12.88
CA ASP A 495 -15.78 -9.73 -13.56
C ASP A 495 -16.82 -10.08 -12.50
N TYR A 496 -17.49 -9.06 -11.99
CA TYR A 496 -18.46 -9.22 -10.92
C TYR A 496 -19.84 -8.80 -11.42
N THR A 497 -20.83 -9.64 -11.19
CA THR A 497 -22.22 -9.37 -11.55
C THR A 497 -23.10 -9.40 -10.31
N GLN A 498 -23.86 -8.32 -10.09
CA GLN A 498 -24.85 -8.20 -9.03
C GLN A 498 -26.23 -8.01 -9.61
N ASN A 499 -27.19 -8.74 -9.06
CA ASN A 499 -28.61 -8.58 -9.39
C ASN A 499 -29.31 -7.83 -8.25
N LEU A 500 -29.90 -6.69 -8.58
CA LEU A 500 -30.70 -5.88 -7.67
C LEU A 500 -32.16 -6.00 -8.09
N SER A 501 -33.08 -5.88 -7.17
CA SER A 501 -34.51 -5.90 -7.48
C SER A 501 -35.22 -4.77 -6.77
N PHE A 502 -35.97 -4.03 -7.52
CA PHE A 502 -36.66 -2.81 -7.07
C PHE A 502 -38.16 -2.96 -7.25
N ALA A 503 -38.89 -3.02 -6.14
CA ALA A 503 -40.35 -3.21 -6.19
C ALA A 503 -41.10 -1.88 -6.44
N LEU A 504 -41.95 -1.88 -7.41
CA LEU A 504 -42.85 -0.74 -7.77
C LEU A 504 -44.30 -1.01 -7.43
N SER A 505 -44.59 -2.01 -6.60
CA SER A 505 -45.97 -2.44 -6.27
C SER A 505 -46.86 -1.36 -5.69
N SER A 506 -46.32 -0.35 -5.03
CA SER A 506 -47.04 0.82 -4.52
C SER A 506 -47.59 1.69 -5.64
N LEU A 507 -46.93 1.75 -6.79
CA LEU A 507 -47.37 2.49 -8.00
C LEU A 507 -48.42 1.73 -8.79
N GLN A 508 -48.47 0.41 -8.71
CA GLN A 508 -49.48 -0.40 -9.46
C GLN A 508 -50.92 -0.10 -9.06
N ASN A 509 -51.14 0.40 -7.85
CA ASN A 509 -52.48 0.78 -7.36
C ASN A 509 -52.96 2.13 -7.88
N VAL A 510 -52.12 2.86 -8.60
CA VAL A 510 -52.44 4.10 -9.29
C VAL A 510 -52.89 3.74 -10.70
N ASN A 511 -54.20 3.67 -10.94
CA ASN A 511 -54.72 3.42 -12.28
C ASN A 511 -54.62 4.74 -13.07
N PHE A 512 -53.50 5.07 -13.55
CA PHE A 512 -53.30 6.12 -14.52
C PHE A 512 -53.59 5.52 -15.91
N GLU A 513 -54.68 5.99 -16.56
CA GLU A 513 -54.62 6.06 -17.99
C GLU A 513 -53.66 7.22 -18.30
N LEU A 514 -52.42 6.89 -18.37
CA LEU A 514 -51.25 7.78 -18.31
C LEU A 514 -50.99 8.50 -19.66
N GLY A 515 -52.03 9.05 -20.24
CA GLY A 515 -51.79 10.10 -21.25
C GLY A 515 -51.52 11.41 -20.51
N GLY A 516 -50.31 11.90 -20.47
CA GLY A 516 -50.01 13.25 -20.03
C GLY A 516 -49.55 13.49 -18.61
N LEU A 517 -49.38 12.48 -17.75
CA LEU A 517 -48.48 12.58 -16.63
C LEU A 517 -47.05 12.50 -17.19
N GLY A 518 -46.38 13.61 -17.18
CA GLY A 518 -44.99 13.70 -17.50
C GLY A 518 -44.15 13.02 -16.41
N LEU A 519 -44.09 11.71 -16.45
CA LEU A 519 -43.18 10.95 -15.58
C LEU A 519 -41.83 10.99 -16.23
N SER A 520 -40.97 11.93 -15.81
CA SER A 520 -39.53 11.87 -16.12
C SER A 520 -38.81 11.33 -14.88
N PRO A 521 -38.80 10.00 -14.69
CA PRO A 521 -38.13 9.40 -13.54
C PRO A 521 -36.65 9.70 -13.60
N VAL A 522 -36.05 9.83 -12.43
CA VAL A 522 -34.62 9.86 -12.26
C VAL A 522 -34.28 8.71 -11.35
N PHE A 523 -33.35 7.87 -11.78
CA PHE A 523 -32.83 6.79 -10.98
C PHE A 523 -31.42 7.14 -10.55
N ILE A 524 -31.19 7.18 -9.24
CA ILE A 524 -29.93 7.58 -8.63
C ILE A 524 -29.32 6.35 -8.00
N ILE A 525 -28.06 6.07 -8.31
CA ILE A 525 -27.29 4.98 -7.72
C ILE A 525 -26.05 5.61 -7.08
N ASN A 526 -25.93 5.47 -5.79
CA ASN A 526 -24.72 5.84 -5.06
C ASN A 526 -23.85 4.60 -4.90
N ILE A 527 -22.62 4.68 -5.35
CA ILE A 527 -21.63 3.59 -5.23
C ILE A 527 -20.42 4.15 -4.52
N GLU A 528 -20.06 3.55 -3.41
CA GLU A 528 -18.81 3.82 -2.71
C GLU A 528 -17.79 2.75 -3.07
N ASN A 529 -16.81 3.15 -3.86
CA ASN A 529 -15.78 2.26 -4.37
C ASN A 529 -14.51 2.33 -3.52
N PRO A 530 -14.15 1.27 -2.81
CA PRO A 530 -12.88 1.18 -2.07
C PRO A 530 -11.72 0.71 -2.95
N LEU A 531 -11.98 0.25 -4.19
CA LEU A 531 -10.95 -0.21 -5.10
C LEU A 531 -10.18 0.98 -5.67
N THR A 532 -8.87 0.86 -5.75
CA THR A 532 -7.99 1.90 -6.29
C THR A 532 -7.93 1.90 -7.81
N LEU A 533 -8.95 1.37 -8.45
CA LEU A 533 -9.12 1.30 -9.89
C LEU A 533 -10.48 1.86 -10.30
N ASN A 534 -10.52 2.48 -11.47
CA ASN A 534 -11.78 2.80 -12.10
C ASN A 534 -12.40 1.52 -12.66
N ALA A 535 -13.68 1.34 -12.38
CA ALA A 535 -14.42 0.21 -12.88
C ALA A 535 -15.40 0.64 -13.96
N GLY A 536 -15.39 -0.06 -15.07
CA GLY A 536 -16.47 0.03 -16.06
C GLY A 536 -17.70 -0.68 -15.52
N VAL A 537 -18.85 -0.01 -15.54
CA VAL A 537 -20.12 -0.61 -15.14
C VAL A 537 -21.01 -0.74 -16.36
N PHE A 538 -21.46 -1.94 -16.61
CA PHE A 538 -22.57 -2.24 -17.49
C PHE A 538 -23.82 -2.41 -16.64
N ALA A 539 -24.90 -1.73 -16.98
CA ALA A 539 -26.18 -1.88 -16.30
C ALA A 539 -27.28 -2.33 -17.27
N GLU A 540 -27.96 -3.40 -16.93
CA GLU A 540 -29.15 -3.87 -17.62
C GLU A 540 -30.34 -3.74 -16.66
N ILE A 541 -31.30 -2.88 -17.04
CA ILE A 541 -32.46 -2.57 -16.21
C ILE A 541 -33.66 -3.21 -16.87
N LEU A 542 -34.27 -4.19 -16.21
CA LEU A 542 -35.28 -5.08 -16.73
C LEU A 542 -36.60 -4.89 -15.99
N PRO A 543 -37.64 -4.29 -16.62
CA PRO A 543 -38.97 -4.19 -16.01
C PRO A 543 -39.68 -5.54 -16.04
N ILE A 544 -40.28 -5.91 -14.91
CA ILE A 544 -41.07 -7.14 -14.74
C ILE A 544 -42.56 -6.78 -14.68
N VAL A 545 -43.32 -7.33 -15.60
CA VAL A 545 -44.78 -7.17 -15.70
C VAL A 545 -45.40 -8.55 -15.64
N ASP A 546 -46.34 -8.78 -14.72
CA ASP A 546 -47.00 -10.08 -14.52
C ASP A 546 -46.03 -11.26 -14.34
N GLY A 547 -44.90 -10.99 -13.69
CA GLY A 547 -43.84 -11.98 -13.42
C GLY A 547 -42.93 -12.26 -14.62
N VAL A 548 -43.06 -11.54 -15.75
CA VAL A 548 -42.30 -11.73 -16.97
C VAL A 548 -41.43 -10.51 -17.26
N VAL A 549 -40.18 -10.72 -17.68
CA VAL A 549 -39.33 -9.64 -18.16
C VAL A 549 -39.89 -9.03 -19.45
N CYS A 550 -40.03 -7.72 -19.46
CA CYS A 550 -40.46 -6.98 -20.64
C CYS A 550 -39.20 -6.45 -21.38
N GLU A 551 -38.62 -7.31 -22.22
CA GLU A 551 -37.39 -7.02 -22.97
C GLU A 551 -37.49 -5.78 -23.89
N GLU A 552 -38.70 -5.45 -24.39
CA GLU A 552 -38.92 -4.30 -25.26
C GLU A 552 -38.71 -2.96 -24.54
N ARG A 553 -38.80 -2.98 -23.25
CA ARG A 553 -38.62 -1.80 -22.34
C ARG A 553 -37.33 -1.83 -21.55
N ALA A 554 -36.50 -2.84 -21.77
CA ALA A 554 -35.22 -2.96 -21.09
C ALA A 554 -34.26 -1.83 -21.48
N LEU A 555 -33.56 -1.29 -20.48
CA LEU A 555 -32.49 -0.33 -20.71
C LEU A 555 -31.16 -1.01 -20.58
N ARG A 556 -30.24 -0.74 -21.51
CA ARG A 556 -28.86 -1.21 -21.47
C ARG A 556 -27.98 -0.01 -21.52
N LEU A 557 -27.12 0.09 -20.52
CA LEU A 557 -26.20 1.20 -20.30
C LEU A 557 -24.78 0.67 -20.29
N ASP A 558 -23.99 1.17 -21.21
CA ASP A 558 -22.57 0.84 -21.36
C ASP A 558 -21.71 2.05 -20.95
N ASP A 559 -20.43 1.84 -20.77
CA ASP A 559 -19.41 2.89 -20.55
C ASP A 559 -19.63 3.78 -19.31
N ILE A 560 -20.32 3.27 -18.30
CA ILE A 560 -20.41 3.97 -17.02
C ILE A 560 -19.12 3.73 -16.24
N VAL A 561 -18.50 4.80 -15.77
CA VAL A 561 -17.27 4.73 -14.99
C VAL A 561 -17.55 5.03 -13.51
N VAL A 562 -17.26 4.07 -12.64
CA VAL A 562 -17.19 4.26 -11.20
C VAL A 562 -15.76 4.66 -10.85
N LYS A 563 -15.62 5.82 -10.22
CA LYS A 563 -14.30 6.40 -9.89
C LYS A 563 -13.54 5.57 -8.87
N ALA A 564 -12.22 5.48 -9.04
CA ALA A 564 -11.31 4.82 -8.12
C ALA A 564 -11.28 5.50 -6.75
N ALA A 565 -10.99 4.72 -5.71
CA ALA A 565 -10.62 5.25 -4.40
C ALA A 565 -9.36 6.12 -4.49
N THR A 566 -9.25 7.11 -3.63
CA THR A 566 -8.07 7.95 -3.52
C THR A 566 -7.09 7.37 -2.51
N VAL A 567 -5.79 7.49 -2.82
CA VAL A 567 -4.72 6.98 -1.96
C VAL A 567 -3.86 8.14 -1.49
N SER A 568 -3.64 8.23 -0.19
CA SER A 568 -2.72 9.20 0.42
C SER A 568 -1.81 8.46 1.40
N GLY A 569 -0.56 8.25 1.00
CA GLY A 569 0.34 7.33 1.72
C GLY A 569 -0.20 5.89 1.65
N ASP A 570 -0.50 5.29 2.81
CA ASP A 570 -1.08 3.94 2.91
C ASP A 570 -2.58 3.95 3.23
N VAL A 571 -3.19 5.14 3.26
CA VAL A 571 -4.60 5.29 3.56
C VAL A 571 -5.41 5.31 2.27
N ILE A 572 -6.27 4.31 2.10
CA ILE A 572 -7.26 4.23 1.03
C ILE A 572 -8.53 4.92 1.51
N THR A 573 -8.98 5.94 0.79
CA THR A 573 -10.25 6.60 1.04
C THR A 573 -11.20 6.24 -0.10
N PRO A 574 -12.28 5.51 0.19
CA PRO A 574 -13.28 5.17 -0.82
C PRO A 574 -13.83 6.42 -1.51
N THR A 575 -14.09 6.32 -2.79
CA THR A 575 -14.68 7.40 -3.58
C THR A 575 -16.14 7.10 -3.85
N GLN A 576 -17.00 8.05 -3.51
CA GLN A 576 -18.41 7.98 -3.86
C GLN A 576 -18.62 8.45 -5.30
N THR A 577 -19.27 7.61 -6.09
CA THR A 577 -19.79 7.94 -7.41
C THR A 577 -21.30 7.93 -7.36
N THR A 578 -21.95 9.07 -7.64
CA THR A 578 -23.40 9.17 -7.74
C THR A 578 -23.77 9.19 -9.22
N LEU A 579 -24.32 8.08 -9.69
CA LEU A 579 -24.84 7.94 -11.04
C LEU A 579 -26.28 8.42 -11.06
N VAL A 580 -26.61 9.24 -12.03
CA VAL A 580 -27.98 9.73 -12.24
C VAL A 580 -28.42 9.33 -13.64
N LEU A 581 -29.37 8.42 -13.70
CA LEU A 581 -29.96 7.94 -14.94
C LEU A 581 -31.22 8.75 -15.21
N GLY A 582 -31.31 9.40 -16.35
CA GLY A 582 -32.45 10.26 -16.68
C GLY A 582 -32.46 10.72 -18.13
N LYS A 583 -33.52 11.38 -18.54
CA LYS A 583 -33.60 12.01 -19.87
C LYS A 583 -32.76 13.30 -19.95
N ALA A 584 -32.49 13.72 -21.18
CA ALA A 584 -31.68 14.91 -21.46
C ALA A 584 -32.23 16.20 -20.79
N ASP A 585 -33.56 16.30 -20.64
CA ASP A 585 -34.24 17.44 -20.00
C ASP A 585 -33.96 17.57 -18.51
N ARG A 586 -33.50 16.48 -17.87
CA ARG A 586 -33.11 16.47 -16.43
C ARG A 586 -31.64 16.80 -16.19
N ARG A 587 -30.82 16.89 -17.25
CA ARG A 587 -29.36 17.09 -17.16
C ARG A 587 -28.96 18.36 -16.38
N GLU A 588 -29.70 19.45 -16.54
CA GLU A 588 -29.41 20.72 -15.88
C GLU A 588 -29.53 20.62 -14.35
N GLU A 589 -30.47 19.83 -13.85
CA GLU A 589 -30.68 19.63 -12.41
C GLU A 589 -29.55 18.89 -11.73
N TYR A 590 -28.78 18.10 -12.51
CA TYR A 590 -27.66 17.26 -12.07
C TYR A 590 -26.35 17.65 -12.74
N SER A 591 -26.14 18.94 -12.98
CA SER A 591 -24.94 19.48 -13.63
C SER A 591 -23.73 19.66 -12.69
N ASP A 592 -23.92 19.45 -11.39
CA ASP A 592 -22.87 19.52 -10.38
C ASP A 592 -21.87 18.36 -10.55
N GLU A 593 -20.57 18.61 -10.30
CA GLU A 593 -19.49 17.62 -10.40
C GLU A 593 -19.68 16.38 -9.49
N ARG A 594 -20.56 16.46 -8.51
CA ARG A 594 -20.94 15.34 -7.64
C ARG A 594 -21.66 14.24 -8.40
N TYR A 595 -22.32 14.57 -9.51
CA TYR A 595 -23.15 13.67 -10.27
C TYR A 595 -22.49 13.23 -11.57
N THR A 596 -22.64 11.97 -11.90
CA THR A 596 -22.35 11.44 -13.23
C THR A 596 -23.67 11.19 -13.92
N PHE A 597 -24.10 12.14 -14.75
CA PHE A 597 -25.39 12.04 -15.45
C PHE A 597 -25.26 11.15 -16.69
N VAL A 598 -26.06 10.09 -16.73
CA VAL A 598 -26.17 9.14 -17.85
C VAL A 598 -27.50 9.35 -18.52
N GLU A 599 -27.49 9.84 -19.76
CA GLU A 599 -28.69 10.06 -20.55
C GLU A 599 -29.26 8.75 -21.04
N CYS A 600 -30.50 8.47 -20.72
CA CYS A 600 -31.22 7.28 -21.16
C CYS A 600 -32.74 7.50 -21.19
N ASP A 601 -33.46 6.72 -22.00
CA ASP A 601 -34.91 6.76 -22.08
C ASP A 601 -35.57 6.00 -20.93
N ILE A 602 -35.29 6.44 -19.70
CA ILE A 602 -35.70 5.77 -18.46
C ILE A 602 -37.24 5.67 -18.31
N ASP A 603 -37.98 6.61 -18.90
CA ASP A 603 -39.45 6.56 -18.94
C ASP A 603 -40.01 5.35 -19.68
N ASN A 604 -39.27 4.74 -20.60
CA ASN A 604 -39.66 3.49 -21.25
C ASN A 604 -39.93 2.38 -20.23
N LEU A 605 -39.30 2.41 -19.06
CA LEU A 605 -39.53 1.44 -17.97
C LEU A 605 -40.99 1.50 -17.48
N LEU A 606 -41.62 2.69 -17.56
CA LEU A 606 -42.93 2.99 -17.02
C LEU A 606 -44.04 3.13 -18.06
N VAL A 607 -43.72 3.04 -19.36
CA VAL A 607 -44.74 3.17 -20.45
C VAL A 607 -45.71 2.01 -20.40
N GLY A 608 -47.02 2.30 -20.45
CA GLY A 608 -48.07 1.31 -20.42
C GLY A 608 -48.38 0.78 -19.00
N THR A 609 -48.35 -0.54 -18.83
CA THR A 609 -48.54 -1.14 -17.48
C THR A 609 -47.32 -0.91 -16.61
N ILE A 610 -47.51 -0.30 -15.45
CA ILE A 610 -46.39 -0.13 -14.48
C ILE A 610 -45.88 -1.49 -14.05
N PRO A 611 -44.56 -1.72 -14.13
CA PRO A 611 -43.98 -2.98 -13.70
C PRO A 611 -44.17 -3.19 -12.20
N GLU A 612 -44.33 -4.44 -11.78
CA GLU A 612 -44.37 -4.78 -10.36
C GLU A 612 -43.03 -4.58 -9.66
N ARG A 613 -41.96 -4.79 -10.43
CA ARG A 613 -40.60 -4.54 -10.01
C ARG A 613 -39.72 -4.29 -11.22
N VAL A 614 -38.58 -3.73 -10.97
CA VAL A 614 -37.48 -3.58 -11.92
C VAL A 614 -36.29 -4.36 -11.40
N ASP A 615 -35.82 -5.31 -12.18
CA ASP A 615 -34.59 -6.02 -11.86
C ASP A 615 -33.43 -5.30 -12.56
N ILE A 616 -32.35 -5.04 -11.82
CA ILE A 616 -31.16 -4.36 -12.31
C ILE A 616 -30.01 -5.33 -12.22
N LYS A 617 -29.41 -5.64 -13.33
CA LYS A 617 -28.19 -6.42 -13.40
C LYS A 617 -27.03 -5.46 -13.59
N LEU A 618 -26.19 -5.33 -12.58
CA LEU A 618 -24.95 -4.56 -12.63
C LEU A 618 -23.80 -5.53 -12.86
N ALA A 619 -23.03 -5.32 -13.92
CA ALA A 619 -21.75 -6.00 -14.13
C ALA A 619 -20.63 -4.98 -14.02
N LEU A 620 -19.67 -5.30 -13.18
CA LEU A 620 -18.47 -4.50 -12.94
C LEU A 620 -17.29 -5.22 -13.58
N ASN A 621 -16.73 -4.63 -14.62
CA ASN A 621 -15.65 -5.24 -15.39
C ASN A 621 -14.43 -4.32 -15.38
N THR A 622 -13.26 -4.92 -15.23
CA THR A 622 -11.99 -4.25 -15.48
C THR A 622 -11.42 -4.70 -16.82
N ASN A 623 -10.69 -3.82 -17.49
CA ASN A 623 -10.03 -4.18 -18.74
C ASN A 623 -8.85 -5.10 -18.44
N ALA A 624 -8.94 -6.36 -18.81
CA ALA A 624 -7.91 -7.37 -18.59
C ALA A 624 -6.56 -7.08 -19.29
N ASP A 625 -6.58 -6.20 -20.31
CA ASP A 625 -5.37 -5.83 -21.06
C ASP A 625 -4.67 -4.59 -20.50
N GLU A 626 -5.32 -3.88 -19.59
CA GLU A 626 -4.80 -2.67 -18.99
C GLU A 626 -4.02 -2.98 -17.71
N MET A 627 -2.88 -2.31 -17.56
CA MET A 627 -2.10 -2.40 -16.34
C MET A 627 -2.71 -1.52 -15.26
N ILE A 628 -3.06 -2.10 -14.13
CA ILE A 628 -3.67 -1.41 -13.00
C ILE A 628 -2.85 -1.64 -11.73
N THR A 629 -2.95 -0.72 -10.79
CA THR A 629 -2.37 -0.85 -9.45
C THR A 629 -3.49 -0.97 -8.44
N LEU A 630 -3.52 -2.11 -7.76
CA LEU A 630 -4.47 -2.39 -6.70
C LEU A 630 -3.75 -2.41 -5.35
N TYR A 631 -4.18 -1.59 -4.43
CA TYR A 631 -3.68 -1.62 -3.05
C TYR A 631 -4.25 -2.82 -2.31
N THR A 632 -3.43 -3.41 -1.45
CA THR A 632 -3.77 -4.67 -0.79
C THR A 632 -4.81 -4.49 0.32
N ALA A 633 -5.76 -5.40 0.35
CA ALA A 633 -6.72 -5.58 1.43
C ALA A 633 -7.20 -7.04 1.41
N GLU A 634 -7.54 -7.61 2.56
CA GLU A 634 -8.11 -8.97 2.61
C GLU A 634 -9.42 -9.04 1.83
N ASN A 635 -10.25 -8.02 1.97
CA ASN A 635 -11.51 -7.89 1.26
C ASN A 635 -11.79 -6.41 0.98
N PHE A 636 -12.49 -6.16 -0.12
CA PHE A 636 -13.04 -4.85 -0.45
C PHE A 636 -14.55 -4.86 -0.25
N SER A 637 -15.06 -3.87 0.47
CA SER A 637 -16.49 -3.72 0.72
C SER A 637 -17.04 -2.58 -0.13
N VAL A 638 -17.57 -2.89 -1.30
CA VAL A 638 -18.26 -1.93 -2.16
C VAL A 638 -19.66 -1.71 -1.59
N SER A 639 -19.93 -0.51 -1.11
CA SER A 639 -21.26 -0.14 -0.63
C SER A 639 -22.04 0.57 -1.70
N TYR A 640 -23.32 0.28 -1.79
CA TYR A 640 -24.21 0.95 -2.72
C TYR A 640 -25.60 1.14 -2.11
N ASP A 641 -26.28 2.18 -2.54
CA ASP A 641 -27.70 2.41 -2.36
C ASP A 641 -28.27 3.00 -3.64
N TYR A 642 -29.57 2.90 -3.80
CA TYR A 642 -30.25 3.43 -4.94
C TYR A 642 -31.56 4.10 -4.56
N ALA A 643 -31.94 5.12 -5.32
CA ALA A 643 -33.19 5.82 -5.16
C ALA A 643 -33.81 6.09 -6.53
N MET A 644 -35.15 6.04 -6.58
CA MET A 644 -35.91 6.50 -7.72
C MET A 644 -36.72 7.71 -7.29
N SER A 645 -36.61 8.79 -8.02
CA SER A 645 -37.44 9.96 -7.89
C SER A 645 -38.33 10.09 -9.12
N LEU A 646 -39.62 10.19 -8.87
CA LEU A 646 -40.64 10.35 -9.87
C LEU A 646 -41.40 11.64 -9.63
N PRO A 647 -40.96 12.79 -10.17
CA PRO A 647 -41.61 14.07 -9.95
C PRO A 647 -43.01 14.03 -10.50
N LEU A 648 -43.96 14.64 -9.77
CA LEU A 648 -45.29 14.87 -10.27
C LEU A 648 -45.30 16.14 -11.14
N GLU A 649 -45.30 15.91 -12.45
CA GLU A 649 -45.35 16.97 -13.45
C GLU A 649 -46.57 16.78 -14.32
N VAL A 650 -47.15 17.89 -14.78
CA VAL A 650 -48.34 17.85 -15.64
C VAL A 650 -48.08 18.72 -16.88
N ASP A 651 -48.56 18.25 -18.01
CA ASP A 651 -48.61 18.99 -19.30
C ASP A 651 -50.01 18.92 -19.91
N ASP A 652 -50.22 19.55 -21.07
CA ASP A 652 -51.51 19.66 -21.74
C ASP A 652 -52.09 18.33 -22.22
N THR A 653 -51.33 17.24 -22.16
CA THR A 653 -51.78 15.90 -22.53
C THR A 653 -52.44 15.14 -21.37
N LEU A 654 -52.34 15.65 -20.13
CA LEU A 654 -52.98 15.02 -18.97
C LEU A 654 -54.51 15.18 -19.05
N ASN A 655 -55.22 14.06 -18.94
CA ASN A 655 -56.67 14.01 -18.82
C ASN A 655 -57.07 13.00 -17.74
N LEU A 656 -57.65 13.52 -16.65
CA LEU A 656 -58.13 12.71 -15.55
C LEU A 656 -59.64 12.83 -15.44
N LYS A 657 -60.34 11.71 -15.33
CA LYS A 657 -61.81 11.68 -15.19
C LYS A 657 -62.22 11.04 -13.86
N TYR A 658 -63.15 11.68 -13.20
CA TYR A 658 -63.71 11.18 -11.96
C TYR A 658 -65.22 11.23 -11.98
N GLU A 659 -65.90 10.18 -11.55
CA GLU A 659 -67.31 10.13 -11.29
C GLU A 659 -67.57 9.77 -9.82
N GLY A 660 -68.41 10.56 -9.13
CA GLY A 660 -68.76 10.33 -7.74
C GLY A 660 -70.08 10.97 -7.36
N GLU A 661 -70.66 10.50 -6.28
CA GLU A 661 -71.85 11.06 -5.68
C GLU A 661 -71.53 11.64 -4.32
N MET A 662 -72.02 12.85 -4.04
CA MET A 662 -71.85 13.53 -2.79
C MET A 662 -73.18 13.93 -2.26
N TYR A 663 -73.59 13.46 -1.07
CA TYR A 663 -74.82 13.78 -0.40
C TYR A 663 -74.58 14.85 0.64
N PHE A 664 -75.44 15.84 0.66
CA PHE A 664 -75.47 16.90 1.67
C PHE A 664 -76.90 17.31 1.94
N ALA A 665 -77.22 17.71 3.14
CA ALA A 665 -78.54 18.18 3.50
C ALA A 665 -78.59 19.72 3.43
N LEU A 666 -79.31 20.27 2.43
CA LEU A 666 -79.67 21.69 2.38
C LEU A 666 -80.84 21.99 3.32
N ALA A 667 -81.50 20.97 3.79
CA ALA A 667 -82.65 21.03 4.66
C ALA A 667 -82.46 21.81 6.01
N ASP A 668 -81.20 22.01 6.43
CA ASP A 668 -80.89 22.76 7.66
C ASP A 668 -80.84 24.30 7.43
N ILE A 669 -81.04 24.76 6.20
CA ILE A 669 -81.11 26.18 5.86
C ILE A 669 -82.56 26.56 5.84
N SER A 670 -83.10 27.01 6.92
CA SER A 670 -84.47 27.59 6.94
C SER A 670 -84.46 29.06 6.49
N LEU A 671 -84.81 29.26 5.21
CA LEU A 671 -85.20 30.60 4.79
C LEU A 671 -86.66 30.90 5.20
N PRO A 672 -87.04 32.18 5.56
CA PRO A 672 -88.37 32.48 5.79
C PRO A 672 -89.32 32.24 4.60
N ALA A 673 -90.37 31.53 4.74
CA ALA A 673 -91.32 31.03 3.72
C ALA A 673 -91.99 32.06 2.80
N GLU A 674 -91.53 33.28 2.73
CA GLU A 674 -92.20 34.43 2.10
C GLU A 674 -91.28 35.10 1.03
N PHE A 675 -90.08 34.42 0.67
CA PHE A 675 -89.27 34.88 -0.44
C PHE A 675 -89.75 34.21 -1.68
N ASN A 676 -90.35 34.98 -2.55
CA ASN A 676 -90.67 34.57 -3.92
C ASN A 676 -89.46 35.03 -4.80
N VAL A 677 -88.64 34.17 -5.16
CA VAL A 677 -87.36 34.41 -5.87
C VAL A 677 -87.48 33.71 -7.24
N GLY A 678 -87.09 34.44 -8.30
CA GLY A 678 -86.98 33.83 -9.60
C GLY A 678 -85.79 32.86 -9.67
N ASP A 679 -85.20 32.76 -10.81
CA ASP A 679 -84.03 31.88 -10.92
C ASP A 679 -82.87 32.35 -10.03
N VAL A 680 -82.21 31.38 -9.44
CA VAL A 680 -81.06 31.58 -8.50
C VAL A 680 -79.79 31.09 -9.17
N ALA A 681 -78.74 31.94 -9.18
CA ALA A 681 -77.46 31.53 -9.66
C ALA A 681 -76.38 31.63 -8.57
N LEU A 682 -75.63 30.56 -8.41
CA LEU A 682 -74.40 30.58 -7.64
C LEU A 682 -73.24 30.95 -8.58
N ILE A 683 -72.56 32.02 -8.22
CA ILE A 683 -71.36 32.47 -8.94
C ILE A 683 -70.14 32.23 -8.02
N ALA A 684 -69.11 31.56 -8.57
CA ALA A 684 -67.87 31.35 -7.89
C ALA A 684 -66.73 31.95 -8.77
N ASP A 685 -66.16 33.04 -8.23
CA ASP A 685 -64.90 33.57 -8.83
C ASP A 685 -63.70 32.76 -8.27
N VAL A 686 -63.16 31.90 -9.07
CA VAL A 686 -62.09 30.97 -8.68
C VAL A 686 -60.74 31.50 -9.13
N THR A 687 -59.77 31.53 -8.23
CA THR A 687 -58.40 31.90 -8.52
C THR A 687 -57.50 30.70 -8.13
N THR A 688 -56.61 30.27 -9.03
CA THR A 688 -55.74 29.12 -8.78
C THR A 688 -54.37 29.33 -9.38
N THR A 689 -53.37 28.71 -8.75
CA THR A 689 -52.02 28.50 -9.31
C THR A 689 -51.73 27.00 -9.62
N ILE A 690 -52.78 26.17 -9.47
CA ILE A 690 -52.65 24.76 -9.82
C ILE A 690 -52.66 24.63 -11.36
N PRO A 691 -51.70 23.85 -11.96
CA PRO A 691 -51.53 23.74 -13.40
C PRO A 691 -52.54 22.79 -14.08
N LEU A 692 -53.74 22.70 -13.50
CA LEU A 692 -54.83 21.85 -14.00
C LEU A 692 -56.07 22.70 -14.29
N ALA A 693 -56.68 22.59 -15.44
CA ALA A 693 -58.05 23.05 -15.72
C ALA A 693 -59.05 21.97 -15.27
N PHE A 694 -60.10 22.39 -14.65
CA PHE A 694 -61.16 21.49 -14.19
C PHE A 694 -62.46 21.81 -14.92
N THR A 695 -63.14 20.80 -15.41
CA THR A 695 -64.50 20.90 -15.93
C THR A 695 -65.40 19.98 -15.11
N ALA A 696 -66.50 20.53 -14.61
CA ALA A 696 -67.42 19.78 -13.77
C ALA A 696 -68.81 19.69 -14.43
N ASP A 697 -69.27 18.45 -14.61
CA ASP A 697 -70.66 18.15 -14.91
C ASP A 697 -71.36 17.75 -13.60
N ILE A 698 -72.39 18.47 -13.27
CA ILE A 698 -73.05 18.35 -11.98
C ILE A 698 -74.59 18.10 -12.23
N ASP A 699 -75.05 16.97 -11.75
CA ASP A 699 -76.47 16.63 -11.67
C ASP A 699 -76.96 16.74 -10.21
N LEU A 700 -78.01 17.37 -9.97
CA LEU A 700 -78.66 17.41 -8.66
C LEU A 700 -79.45 16.16 -8.36
N VAL A 701 -79.29 15.63 -7.18
CA VAL A 701 -80.01 14.43 -6.72
C VAL A 701 -80.77 14.74 -5.40
N ASP A 702 -81.90 14.04 -5.19
CA ASP A 702 -82.59 14.07 -3.90
C ASP A 702 -81.85 13.23 -2.83
N ALA A 703 -82.47 13.17 -1.64
CA ALA A 703 -81.86 12.39 -0.54
C ALA A 703 -81.83 10.89 -0.82
N GLU A 704 -82.61 10.38 -1.74
CA GLU A 704 -82.70 9.01 -2.18
C GLU A 704 -81.79 8.71 -3.43
N GLY A 705 -81.11 9.73 -3.97
CA GLY A 705 -80.18 9.62 -5.13
C GLY A 705 -80.93 9.68 -6.51
N ASN A 706 -82.21 10.02 -6.54
CA ASN A 706 -82.97 10.27 -7.78
C ASN A 706 -82.66 11.71 -8.28
N PRO A 707 -82.86 12.02 -9.55
CA PRO A 707 -82.76 13.39 -10.02
C PRO A 707 -83.69 14.34 -9.25
N ALA A 708 -83.09 15.43 -8.75
CA ALA A 708 -83.89 16.47 -8.02
C ALA A 708 -84.89 17.17 -8.94
N LEU A 709 -85.94 17.76 -8.29
CA LEU A 709 -86.94 18.53 -9.03
C LEU A 709 -86.43 19.87 -9.56
N THR A 710 -85.33 20.37 -8.97
CA THR A 710 -84.67 21.57 -9.42
C THR A 710 -83.70 21.25 -10.55
N GLU A 711 -83.81 21.91 -11.66
CA GLU A 711 -82.91 21.77 -12.78
C GLU A 711 -81.74 22.72 -12.62
N LEU A 712 -80.48 22.12 -12.67
CA LEU A 712 -79.29 22.91 -12.74
C LEU A 712 -78.96 23.20 -14.20
N VAL A 713 -78.84 24.45 -14.54
CA VAL A 713 -78.41 24.89 -15.88
C VAL A 713 -77.03 25.58 -15.72
N VAL A 714 -76.03 25.00 -16.38
CA VAL A 714 -74.69 25.58 -16.47
C VAL A 714 -74.52 26.06 -17.91
N ALA A 715 -74.16 27.35 -18.03
CA ALA A 715 -73.90 27.91 -19.35
C ALA A 715 -72.58 27.29 -19.93
N GLU A 716 -72.54 27.15 -21.24
CA GLU A 716 -71.36 26.60 -21.93
C GLU A 716 -70.07 27.39 -21.46
N GLY A 717 -69.09 26.66 -20.97
CA GLY A 717 -67.85 27.18 -20.44
C GLY A 717 -67.89 27.82 -19.01
N ALA A 718 -69.08 27.89 -18.42
CA ALA A 718 -69.26 28.39 -17.07
C ALA A 718 -69.11 27.35 -15.98
N ASN A 719 -68.76 26.09 -16.34
CA ASN A 719 -68.47 24.96 -15.51
C ASN A 719 -66.98 24.60 -15.51
N SER A 720 -66.11 25.46 -16.06
CA SER A 720 -64.69 25.20 -16.16
C SER A 720 -63.85 26.21 -15.38
N VAL A 721 -62.85 25.71 -14.69
CA VAL A 721 -61.80 26.47 -13.99
C VAL A 721 -60.57 26.37 -14.82
N ARG A 722 -59.95 27.48 -15.20
CA ARG A 722 -58.67 27.52 -15.90
C ARG A 722 -57.54 27.22 -14.91
N GLY A 723 -56.59 26.41 -15.35
CA GLY A 723 -55.34 26.21 -14.60
C GLY A 723 -54.30 27.29 -14.87
N SER A 724 -53.29 27.28 -14.05
CA SER A 724 -52.09 28.12 -14.21
C SER A 724 -51.18 27.47 -15.26
N GLU A 725 -50.69 28.21 -16.25
CA GLU A 725 -49.80 27.70 -17.30
C GLU A 725 -48.38 27.41 -16.78
N ASP A 726 -47.95 28.06 -15.70
CA ASP A 726 -46.61 27.95 -15.14
C ASP A 726 -46.58 27.45 -13.69
N GLY A 727 -47.75 27.16 -13.09
CA GLY A 727 -47.88 26.75 -11.70
C GLY A 727 -47.62 27.87 -10.68
N VAL A 728 -47.40 29.09 -11.11
CA VAL A 728 -47.04 30.26 -10.26
C VAL A 728 -47.99 31.43 -10.52
N THR A 729 -48.30 31.73 -11.78
CA THR A 729 -49.15 32.83 -12.18
C THR A 729 -50.61 32.46 -11.90
N GLU A 730 -51.35 33.39 -11.24
CA GLU A 730 -52.75 33.17 -10.93
C GLU A 730 -53.61 33.11 -12.23
N ALA A 731 -54.33 32.02 -12.37
CA ALA A 731 -55.40 31.88 -13.33
C ALA A 731 -56.77 32.16 -12.64
N THR A 732 -57.62 32.93 -13.30
CA THR A 732 -58.93 33.26 -12.75
C THR A 732 -60.06 32.76 -13.64
N SER A 733 -61.11 32.25 -13.03
CA SER A 733 -62.33 31.76 -13.73
C SER A 733 -63.55 32.08 -12.96
N THR A 734 -64.66 32.30 -13.69
CA THR A 734 -65.96 32.50 -13.04
C THR A 734 -66.87 31.31 -13.42
N LEU A 735 -67.21 30.55 -12.39
CA LEU A 735 -68.22 29.48 -12.52
C LEU A 735 -69.59 30.08 -12.28
N ARG A 736 -70.53 29.73 -13.13
CA ARG A 736 -71.92 30.17 -12.94
C ARG A 736 -72.85 28.97 -13.11
N MET A 737 -73.57 28.69 -11.99
CA MET A 737 -74.51 27.61 -11.87
C MET A 737 -75.95 28.20 -11.64
N GLU A 738 -76.86 28.04 -12.55
CA GLU A 738 -78.25 28.53 -12.48
C GLU A 738 -79.16 27.40 -12.02
N PHE A 739 -79.85 27.65 -10.93
CA PHE A 739 -80.95 26.77 -10.43
C PHE A 739 -82.25 27.25 -10.90
N LYS A 740 -82.83 26.50 -11.80
CA LYS A 740 -84.16 26.81 -12.27
C LYS A 740 -85.23 26.21 -11.39
N LEU A 741 -85.93 27.09 -10.69
CA LEU A 741 -86.98 26.71 -9.78
C LEU A 741 -88.23 26.45 -10.63
N GLY A 742 -88.78 25.26 -10.74
CA GLY A 742 -89.96 24.92 -11.57
C GLY A 742 -91.24 25.20 -10.85
N GLY A 743 -92.21 25.86 -11.64
CA GLY A 743 -93.59 25.95 -11.20
C GLY A 743 -93.87 26.80 -9.95
N ASP A 744 -94.91 26.49 -9.22
CA ASP A 744 -95.41 27.19 -8.04
C ASP A 744 -94.62 26.88 -6.73
N GLY A 745 -93.54 26.05 -6.83
CA GLY A 745 -92.80 25.55 -5.61
C GLY A 745 -91.79 26.53 -5.01
N GLY A 746 -91.42 27.57 -5.73
CA GLY A 746 -90.46 28.59 -5.25
C GLY A 746 -89.17 28.05 -4.69
N ILE A 747 -88.58 28.78 -3.72
CA ILE A 747 -87.27 28.46 -3.13
C ILE A 747 -87.22 27.13 -2.35
N ASP A 748 -88.38 26.64 -1.98
CA ASP A 748 -88.50 25.39 -1.21
C ASP A 748 -87.96 24.21 -1.98
N GLN A 749 -88.02 24.30 -3.34
CA GLN A 749 -87.40 23.23 -4.17
C GLN A 749 -85.88 23.09 -4.02
N LEU A 750 -85.18 24.13 -3.55
CA LEU A 750 -83.71 24.01 -3.27
C LEU A 750 -83.48 23.15 -2.06
N PHE A 751 -84.44 23.00 -1.15
CA PHE A 751 -84.31 22.18 0.09
C PHE A 751 -84.55 20.69 -0.21
N ASP A 752 -85.08 20.34 -1.36
CA ASP A 752 -85.30 18.96 -1.79
C ASP A 752 -83.99 18.35 -2.39
N ILE A 753 -82.97 19.18 -2.55
CA ILE A 753 -81.63 18.70 -3.02
C ILE A 753 -80.95 17.99 -1.86
N GLY A 754 -80.74 16.66 -2.02
CA GLY A 754 -80.10 15.81 -1.07
C GLY A 754 -78.62 15.57 -1.36
N GLY A 755 -78.18 15.91 -2.55
CA GLY A 755 -76.80 15.73 -3.01
C GLY A 755 -76.55 16.14 -4.44
N ILE A 756 -75.33 15.87 -4.92
CA ILE A 756 -74.90 16.04 -6.26
C ILE A 756 -74.26 14.76 -6.82
N ARG A 757 -74.50 14.46 -8.07
CA ARG A 757 -73.69 13.54 -8.83
C ARG A 757 -72.71 14.36 -9.68
N LEU A 758 -71.43 14.12 -9.44
CA LEU A 758 -70.34 14.93 -9.99
C LEU A 758 -69.55 14.12 -10.94
N LYS A 759 -69.40 14.62 -12.18
CA LYS A 759 -68.40 14.17 -13.14
C LYS A 759 -67.38 15.26 -13.30
N LEU A 760 -66.15 14.98 -12.95
CA LEU A 760 -65.05 15.88 -13.09
C LEU A 760 -64.05 15.40 -14.14
N GLU A 761 -63.63 16.31 -14.95
CA GLU A 761 -62.51 16.15 -15.89
C GLU A 761 -61.46 17.19 -15.51
N ALA A 762 -60.25 16.74 -15.28
CA ALA A 762 -59.10 17.60 -15.04
C ALA A 762 -58.10 17.42 -16.18
N THR A 763 -57.71 18.51 -16.82
CA THR A 763 -56.76 18.53 -17.93
C THR A 763 -55.58 19.43 -17.56
N GLY A 764 -54.37 19.00 -17.92
CA GLY A 764 -53.22 19.90 -17.84
C GLY A 764 -53.33 21.07 -18.82
N VAL A 765 -52.78 22.20 -18.49
CA VAL A 765 -52.93 23.45 -19.27
C VAL A 765 -51.63 24.00 -19.82
N ALA A 766 -50.48 23.48 -19.38
CA ALA A 766 -49.15 23.97 -19.78
C ALA A 766 -48.66 23.27 -21.05
N ASP A 767 -48.18 24.00 -22.02
CA ASP A 767 -47.49 23.44 -23.20
C ASP A 767 -46.17 22.72 -22.84
N SER A 768 -45.64 22.97 -21.65
CA SER A 768 -44.45 22.34 -21.06
C SER A 768 -44.81 21.78 -19.72
N ARG A 769 -44.01 20.80 -19.27
CA ARG A 769 -44.16 20.14 -17.98
C ARG A 769 -44.03 21.12 -16.81
N VAL A 770 -45.04 21.17 -15.95
CA VAL A 770 -45.09 22.01 -14.75
C VAL A 770 -45.18 21.09 -13.53
N LYS A 771 -44.25 21.30 -12.55
CA LYS A 771 -44.23 20.55 -11.31
C LYS A 771 -45.41 20.88 -10.41
N ILE A 772 -45.99 19.87 -9.78
CA ILE A 772 -46.97 20.04 -8.71
C ILE A 772 -46.26 20.41 -7.43
N ASN A 773 -46.51 21.62 -6.95
CA ASN A 773 -45.84 22.16 -5.78
C ASN A 773 -46.80 22.34 -4.59
N ALA A 774 -46.33 22.10 -3.36
CA ALA A 774 -47.07 22.21 -2.13
C ALA A 774 -47.74 23.57 -1.92
N ASN A 775 -47.14 24.64 -2.42
CA ASN A 775 -47.59 26.01 -2.27
C ASN A 775 -48.66 26.42 -3.33
N GLN A 776 -48.84 25.60 -4.36
CA GLN A 776 -49.91 25.86 -5.35
C GLN A 776 -51.27 25.76 -4.65
N TYR A 777 -52.20 26.64 -5.02
CA TYR A 777 -53.41 26.79 -4.31
C TYR A 777 -54.62 27.05 -5.19
N LEU A 778 -55.79 26.89 -4.56
CA LEU A 778 -57.07 27.30 -5.08
C LEU A 778 -57.81 28.15 -4.03
N PHE A 779 -58.44 29.18 -4.54
CA PHE A 779 -59.23 30.11 -3.73
C PHE A 779 -60.53 30.45 -4.51
N ALA A 780 -61.67 30.60 -3.82
CA ALA A 780 -62.93 31.02 -4.49
C ALA A 780 -63.68 32.05 -3.67
N ALA A 781 -64.23 33.04 -4.35
CA ALA A 781 -65.18 34.01 -3.80
C ALA A 781 -66.59 33.68 -4.31
N LEU A 782 -67.49 33.47 -3.39
CA LEU A 782 -68.84 33.04 -3.71
C LEU A 782 -69.81 34.21 -3.66
N LYS A 783 -70.73 34.25 -4.63
CA LYS A 783 -71.80 35.19 -4.75
C LYS A 783 -73.11 34.46 -5.13
N LEU A 784 -74.20 34.85 -4.53
CA LEU A 784 -75.54 34.41 -4.95
C LEU A 784 -76.19 35.51 -5.75
N GLU A 785 -76.59 35.18 -6.93
CA GLU A 785 -77.38 36.07 -7.81
C GLU A 785 -78.85 35.63 -7.83
N LEU A 786 -79.72 36.55 -7.49
CA LEU A 786 -81.13 36.35 -7.45
C LEU A 786 -81.75 37.12 -8.65
N ALA A 787 -82.32 36.43 -9.64
CA ALA A 787 -82.95 36.99 -10.78
C ALA A 787 -84.41 37.15 -10.52
N GLY A 788 -85.00 38.39 -10.77
CA GLY A 788 -86.39 38.71 -10.55
C GLY A 788 -86.52 39.52 -9.27
N GLY A 789 -87.68 40.30 -9.22
CA GLY A 789 -87.96 41.10 -8.07
C GLY A 789 -88.23 40.24 -6.77
N VAL A 790 -87.59 40.62 -5.65
CA VAL A 790 -87.84 40.01 -4.42
C VAL A 790 -88.99 40.72 -3.75
N THR A 791 -90.11 40.07 -3.72
CA THR A 791 -91.26 40.55 -2.99
C THR A 791 -91.16 40.11 -1.48
N VAL A 792 -90.62 40.98 -0.69
CA VAL A 792 -90.52 40.73 0.77
C VAL A 792 -91.76 41.33 1.43
N ASP A 793 -92.59 40.51 2.03
CA ASP A 793 -93.56 40.98 2.92
C ASP A 793 -92.97 41.36 4.28
N LEU A 794 -92.53 42.62 4.34
CA LEU A 794 -91.90 43.19 5.60
C LEU A 794 -92.83 43.12 6.81
N LYS A 795 -94.11 42.97 6.56
CA LYS A 795 -95.09 42.88 7.63
C LYS A 795 -95.07 41.50 8.34
N SER A 796 -94.89 40.47 7.61
CA SER A 796 -94.81 39.12 8.16
C SER A 796 -93.47 38.87 8.82
N LEU A 797 -92.44 39.51 8.34
CA LEU A 797 -91.11 39.48 9.01
C LEU A 797 -91.13 40.19 10.38
N LEU A 798 -91.87 41.29 10.48
CA LEU A 798 -92.08 42.02 11.73
C LEU A 798 -92.96 41.26 12.71
N ASP A 799 -94.02 40.59 12.18
CA ASP A 799 -94.97 39.83 13.01
C ASP A 799 -94.38 38.54 13.56
N LYS A 800 -93.39 38.00 12.93
CA LYS A 800 -92.64 36.79 13.38
C LYS A 800 -91.40 37.07 14.25
N GLY A 801 -91.15 38.35 14.51
CA GLY A 801 -90.02 38.73 15.40
C GLY A 801 -88.64 38.41 14.84
N ILE A 802 -88.55 38.42 13.53
CA ILE A 802 -87.24 38.11 12.81
C ILE A 802 -86.47 39.43 12.56
N VAL A 803 -87.06 40.54 12.77
CA VAL A 803 -86.42 41.86 12.69
C VAL A 803 -86.73 42.58 13.98
N GLU A 804 -85.82 42.70 14.94
CA GLU A 804 -85.76 43.73 15.96
C GLU A 804 -84.98 44.91 15.44
#